data_6c037b2ca0ed68b448bb9d52cb9fbc35
#
_entry.id   6c037b2ca0ed68b448bb9d52cb9fbc35
#
_cell.length_a   1.000
_cell.length_b   1.000
_cell.length_c   1.000
_cell.angle_alpha   90.00
_cell.angle_beta   90.00
_cell.angle_gamma   90.00
#
_symmetry.space_group_name_H-M   'P 1'
#
loop_
_entity.id
_entity.type
_entity.pdbx_description
1 polymer ?
#
loop_
_entity_poly.entity_id
_entity_poly.type
_entity_poly.pdbx_seq_one_letter_code
_entity_poly.pdbx_strand_id
1 'polypeptide(L)'
;MLIVVLKQKNNVFIPLNRNIMKKLLFILLSVLSIQTISAQTLERVAPEQVGMDSRRLMYTDELIETAIANEEIPGAVLAVVKDGKMAYLKAYGNKRVYPNKEPMTTQTVFDMASCSKTLGTAICTWILVERGKIRLSDAVNVYIPEFQNWVSEDGKEKKTIRVADLLTHTSGLPSYGPTAQLEEQYGSPNPEGLMKYISTCKRRFKPQTDCSYSCLNFITLQNIIEKVSGQTLREFARENLFDVLGMDYSDYLPTVRDKKGNWVNTSDAHWAKLVEGDWHDIIAPTEKQANGQVLLGQVHDPLARIMNGGISGNAGLFSRAEDIAILCAALQNGGEWNGRRILSPQGVKAMRTVPRGDVAKFGRTLGWDNSSGYASNQGDMFGWNTYGHTGYTGTSVIMDPDNNTSVILLINAVHPVDGKGVVRLRSLVANTVAASICPAPRAYFPHYYKRFLQFMDEPAITSEDILMLGDSLTEGGGDWGKRFGKENVVNRGIVGDEVMGVYDRLHQILPGKPKKLFLLIGTNDVSHDLSTDSIVYLIDKTITRIQKESPETKLYLQSLLPINESFGRYKRMTNKTYQIPEINARLEVLAKEKKIEFINLFPLFTEKGTNVLRKELTFDGLHLKEEGYQIWVDAIKKKMK
;
A
#
# COMPACT_ATOMS: atom_id res chain seq x y z
N MET A 1 16.01 -11.73 36.34
CA MET A 1 17.02 -11.74 37.43
C MET A 1 18.34 -12.23 36.81
N LEU A 2 19.14 -11.31 36.31
CA LEU A 2 20.43 -11.62 35.67
C LEU A 2 21.52 -11.43 36.73
N ILE A 3 22.09 -12.52 37.19
CA ILE A 3 23.22 -12.51 38.13
C ILE A 3 24.49 -12.47 37.27
N VAL A 4 25.17 -11.33 37.26
CA VAL A 4 26.52 -11.22 36.68
C VAL A 4 27.51 -11.62 37.79
N VAL A 5 28.09 -12.79 37.67
CA VAL A 5 29.16 -13.26 38.56
C VAL A 5 30.50 -12.80 37.99
N LEU A 6 31.04 -11.74 38.54
CA LEU A 6 32.47 -11.39 38.35
C LEU A 6 33.32 -12.14 39.40
N LYS A 7 34.08 -13.10 38.94
CA LYS A 7 35.06 -13.84 39.76
C LYS A 7 36.31 -12.99 39.92
N GLN A 8 36.45 -12.29 41.06
CA GLN A 8 37.74 -11.74 41.47
C GLN A 8 38.29 -12.54 42.65
N LYS A 9 39.60 -12.84 42.58
CA LYS A 9 40.35 -13.42 43.66
C LYS A 9 40.42 -12.41 44.81
N ASN A 10 39.87 -12.78 45.94
CA ASN A 10 39.88 -12.26 47.31
C ASN A 10 38.45 -11.83 47.74
N ASN A 11 37.95 -12.56 48.73
CA ASN A 11 36.61 -12.37 49.35
C ASN A 11 36.58 -11.03 50.12
N VAL A 12 36.19 -9.94 49.45
CA VAL A 12 35.73 -8.72 50.10
C VAL A 12 34.41 -8.31 49.42
N PHE A 13 33.30 -8.54 50.14
CA PHE A 13 32.00 -8.01 49.75
C PHE A 13 31.97 -6.49 49.99
N ILE A 14 32.09 -5.68 48.97
CA ILE A 14 31.77 -4.24 49.03
C ILE A 14 30.29 -4.07 48.71
N PRO A 15 29.45 -3.63 49.64
CA PRO A 15 28.04 -3.38 49.34
C PRO A 15 27.96 -2.15 48.40
N LEU A 16 27.39 -2.34 47.18
CA LEU A 16 27.13 -1.22 46.29
C LEU A 16 26.22 -0.21 46.97
N ASN A 17 26.62 1.05 46.95
CA ASN A 17 25.89 2.15 47.55
C ASN A 17 24.46 2.20 46.96
N ARG A 18 23.46 2.20 47.83
CA ARG A 18 22.03 2.20 47.50
C ARG A 18 21.63 3.35 46.53
N ASN A 19 22.36 4.45 46.55
CA ASN A 19 22.17 5.59 45.66
C ASN A 19 22.73 5.35 44.23
N ILE A 20 23.80 4.53 44.11
CA ILE A 20 24.35 4.13 42.81
C ILE A 20 23.40 3.11 42.17
N MET A 21 22.84 2.19 42.92
CA MET A 21 21.82 1.24 42.40
C MET A 21 20.52 1.97 41.96
N LYS A 22 20.07 2.99 42.70
CA LYS A 22 18.92 3.81 42.28
C LYS A 22 19.22 4.61 41.01
N LYS A 23 20.41 5.20 40.86
CA LYS A 23 20.82 5.89 39.64
C LYS A 23 20.96 4.93 38.45
N LEU A 24 21.56 3.75 38.65
CA LEU A 24 21.62 2.72 37.61
C LEU A 24 20.25 2.19 37.22
N LEU A 25 19.34 1.98 38.18
CA LEU A 25 17.98 1.56 37.91
C LEU A 25 17.19 2.66 37.19
N PHE A 26 17.42 3.94 37.53
CA PHE A 26 16.80 5.08 36.85
C PHE A 26 17.36 5.25 35.41
N ILE A 27 18.66 5.03 35.21
CA ILE A 27 19.28 5.03 33.87
C ILE A 27 18.80 3.81 33.07
N LEU A 28 18.66 2.63 33.67
CA LEU A 28 18.11 1.44 33.00
C LEU A 28 16.64 1.63 32.64
N LEU A 29 15.85 2.25 33.52
CA LEU A 29 14.44 2.59 33.26
C LEU A 29 14.30 3.71 32.22
N SER A 30 15.22 4.70 32.17
CA SER A 30 15.22 5.74 31.14
C SER A 30 15.73 5.23 29.79
N VAL A 31 16.63 4.24 29.76
CA VAL A 31 17.08 3.58 28.51
C VAL A 31 16.02 2.61 27.98
N LEU A 32 15.20 2.00 28.87
CA LEU A 32 14.06 1.18 28.45
C LEU A 32 12.85 2.01 28.00
N SER A 33 12.80 3.31 28.30
CA SER A 33 11.71 4.21 27.87
C SER A 33 12.02 5.01 26.59
N ILE A 34 13.23 4.89 26.02
CA ILE A 34 13.53 5.35 24.68
C ILE A 34 13.37 4.15 23.71
N GLN A 35 12.18 3.55 23.71
CA GLN A 35 11.69 3.00 22.46
C GLN A 35 11.34 4.23 21.61
N THR A 36 12.20 4.55 20.66
CA THR A 36 11.84 5.40 19.53
C THR A 36 10.50 4.85 19.02
N ILE A 37 9.45 5.64 19.17
CA ILE A 37 8.18 5.40 18.50
C ILE A 37 8.49 5.66 17.02
N SER A 38 9.13 4.69 16.39
CA SER A 38 9.14 4.60 14.94
C SER A 38 7.68 4.34 14.56
N ALA A 39 7.13 5.15 13.67
CA ALA A 39 5.85 4.86 13.06
C ALA A 39 5.91 3.41 12.56
N GLN A 40 5.13 2.52 13.19
CA GLN A 40 5.17 1.10 12.86
C GLN A 40 4.32 0.92 11.61
N THR A 41 4.95 0.96 10.44
CA THR A 41 4.32 0.58 9.17
C THR A 41 4.01 -0.92 9.15
N LEU A 42 3.06 -1.32 8.30
CA LEU A 42 2.81 -2.73 8.06
C LEU A 42 4.05 -3.42 7.51
N GLU A 43 4.32 -4.64 7.98
CA GLU A 43 5.38 -5.47 7.39
C GLU A 43 5.11 -5.64 5.89
N ARG A 44 6.06 -5.24 5.04
CA ARG A 44 6.02 -5.52 3.62
C ARG A 44 6.46 -6.94 3.35
N VAL A 45 5.66 -7.66 2.57
CA VAL A 45 5.91 -9.05 2.20
C VAL A 45 5.66 -9.25 0.71
N ALA A 46 6.35 -10.22 0.11
CA ALA A 46 6.02 -10.64 -1.24
C ALA A 46 4.59 -11.24 -1.25
N PRO A 47 3.79 -10.99 -2.29
CA PRO A 47 2.42 -11.50 -2.40
C PRO A 47 2.32 -13.00 -2.13
N GLU A 48 3.29 -13.78 -2.58
CA GLU A 48 3.38 -15.23 -2.42
C GLU A 48 3.44 -15.67 -0.95
N GLN A 49 4.00 -14.84 -0.07
CA GLN A 49 4.10 -15.15 1.37
C GLN A 49 2.76 -15.08 2.10
N VAL A 50 1.77 -14.46 1.49
CA VAL A 50 0.41 -14.31 2.02
C VAL A 50 -0.66 -14.95 1.12
N GLY A 51 -0.25 -15.90 0.28
CA GLY A 51 -1.17 -16.66 -0.57
C GLY A 51 -1.75 -15.88 -1.74
N MET A 52 -0.99 -14.93 -2.28
CA MET A 52 -1.33 -14.19 -3.49
C MET A 52 -0.33 -14.51 -4.62
N ASP A 53 -0.76 -14.42 -5.86
CA ASP A 53 0.08 -14.58 -7.07
C ASP A 53 0.44 -13.19 -7.61
N SER A 54 1.71 -12.79 -7.49
CA SER A 54 2.21 -11.50 -7.97
C SER A 54 2.03 -11.30 -9.48
N ARG A 55 2.09 -12.37 -10.28
CA ARG A 55 1.90 -12.30 -11.74
C ARG A 55 0.47 -11.87 -12.10
N ARG A 56 -0.52 -12.31 -11.31
CA ARG A 56 -1.91 -11.87 -11.47
C ARG A 56 -2.11 -10.45 -10.91
N LEU A 57 -1.50 -10.17 -9.77
CA LEU A 57 -1.60 -8.86 -9.13
C LEU A 57 -1.03 -7.74 -10.04
N MET A 58 -0.01 -8.02 -10.84
CA MET A 58 0.56 -7.04 -11.78
C MET A 58 -0.39 -6.62 -12.92
N TYR A 59 -1.48 -7.32 -13.19
CA TYR A 59 -2.51 -6.79 -14.11
C TYR A 59 -3.12 -5.48 -13.61
N THR A 60 -3.00 -5.16 -12.31
CA THR A 60 -3.38 -3.84 -11.78
C THR A 60 -2.53 -2.73 -12.37
N ASP A 61 -1.24 -2.99 -12.66
CA ASP A 61 -0.33 -2.03 -13.29
C ASP A 61 -0.84 -1.64 -14.67
N GLU A 62 -1.15 -2.63 -15.51
CA GLU A 62 -1.69 -2.41 -16.85
C GLU A 62 -2.99 -1.59 -16.84
N LEU A 63 -3.89 -1.90 -15.90
CA LEU A 63 -5.16 -1.18 -15.75
C LEU A 63 -4.95 0.29 -15.39
N ILE A 64 -4.09 0.56 -14.39
CA ILE A 64 -3.85 1.92 -13.90
C ILE A 64 -3.04 2.73 -14.92
N GLU A 65 -2.00 2.13 -15.51
CA GLU A 65 -1.17 2.78 -16.52
C GLU A 65 -1.97 3.10 -17.79
N THR A 66 -2.91 2.20 -18.19
CA THR A 66 -3.84 2.46 -19.29
C THR A 66 -4.76 3.64 -18.99
N ALA A 67 -5.31 3.73 -17.77
CA ALA A 67 -6.15 4.86 -17.37
C ALA A 67 -5.38 6.19 -17.37
N ILE A 68 -4.10 6.18 -16.98
CA ILE A 68 -3.21 7.35 -17.06
C ILE A 68 -2.92 7.72 -18.52
N ALA A 69 -2.60 6.73 -19.36
CA ALA A 69 -2.30 6.95 -20.78
C ALA A 69 -3.51 7.50 -21.55
N ASN A 70 -4.74 7.11 -21.15
CA ASN A 70 -5.99 7.62 -21.70
C ASN A 70 -6.42 8.98 -21.09
N GLU A 71 -5.60 9.57 -20.21
CA GLU A 71 -5.92 10.82 -19.49
C GLU A 71 -7.22 10.75 -18.67
N GLU A 72 -7.59 9.55 -18.19
CA GLU A 72 -8.74 9.35 -17.30
C GLU A 72 -8.42 9.77 -15.87
N ILE A 73 -7.16 9.57 -15.45
CA ILE A 73 -6.62 9.96 -14.14
C ILE A 73 -5.19 10.51 -14.27
N PRO A 74 -4.75 11.43 -13.40
CA PRO A 74 -3.37 11.93 -13.42
C PRO A 74 -2.37 10.93 -12.85
N GLY A 75 -2.78 10.15 -11.86
CA GLY A 75 -1.97 9.15 -11.18
C GLY A 75 -2.74 8.49 -10.03
N ALA A 76 -2.12 7.49 -9.43
CA ALA A 76 -2.72 6.71 -8.34
C ALA A 76 -1.68 6.16 -7.37
N VAL A 77 -2.12 5.79 -6.17
CA VAL A 77 -1.41 4.89 -5.26
C VAL A 77 -2.32 3.70 -4.97
N LEU A 78 -1.82 2.49 -5.23
CA LEU A 78 -2.49 1.24 -4.88
C LEU A 78 -1.75 0.57 -3.73
N ALA A 79 -2.48 0.24 -2.66
CA ALA A 79 -2.01 -0.64 -1.59
C ALA A 79 -2.96 -1.83 -1.43
N VAL A 80 -2.38 -3.02 -1.24
CA VAL A 80 -3.12 -4.25 -0.92
C VAL A 80 -2.59 -4.82 0.39
N VAL A 81 -3.48 -4.95 1.35
CA VAL A 81 -3.19 -5.57 2.65
C VAL A 81 -3.81 -6.96 2.67
N LYS A 82 -3.01 -7.95 3.02
CA LYS A 82 -3.45 -9.34 3.15
C LYS A 82 -2.91 -9.93 4.46
N ASP A 83 -3.80 -10.49 5.28
CA ASP A 83 -3.44 -11.07 6.58
C ASP A 83 -2.63 -10.12 7.49
N GLY A 84 -3.02 -8.83 7.49
CA GLY A 84 -2.36 -7.79 8.27
C GLY A 84 -0.98 -7.36 7.77
N LYS A 85 -0.58 -7.75 6.55
CA LYS A 85 0.71 -7.41 5.93
C LYS A 85 0.51 -6.65 4.63
N MET A 86 1.45 -5.78 4.29
CA MET A 86 1.46 -5.03 3.04
C MET A 86 2.00 -5.91 1.90
N ALA A 87 1.08 -6.55 1.16
CA ALA A 87 1.43 -7.43 0.04
C ALA A 87 1.76 -6.65 -1.24
N TYR A 88 1.20 -5.44 -1.41
CA TYR A 88 1.45 -4.60 -2.56
C TYR A 88 1.36 -3.12 -2.18
N LEU A 89 2.31 -2.30 -2.66
CA LEU A 89 2.28 -0.84 -2.52
C LEU A 89 3.04 -0.23 -3.68
N LYS A 90 2.34 0.52 -4.54
CA LYS A 90 2.95 1.15 -5.73
C LYS A 90 2.26 2.46 -6.08
N ALA A 91 3.05 3.43 -6.53
CA ALA A 91 2.60 4.71 -7.04
C ALA A 91 2.72 4.74 -8.57
N TYR A 92 1.79 5.44 -9.24
CA TYR A 92 1.69 5.52 -10.70
C TYR A 92 1.45 6.95 -11.14
N GLY A 93 2.05 7.35 -12.27
CA GLY A 93 1.82 8.64 -12.89
C GLY A 93 2.23 9.83 -12.04
N ASN A 94 1.40 10.87 -12.02
CA ASN A 94 1.71 12.14 -11.39
C ASN A 94 0.69 12.49 -10.29
N LYS A 95 1.17 13.04 -9.16
CA LYS A 95 0.30 13.64 -8.15
C LYS A 95 -0.26 14.99 -8.63
N ARG A 96 0.49 15.69 -9.48
CA ARG A 96 0.14 16.98 -10.07
C ARG A 96 0.44 16.99 -11.56
N VAL A 97 -0.48 17.52 -12.36
CA VAL A 97 -0.30 17.72 -13.81
C VAL A 97 -0.48 19.18 -14.22
N TYR A 98 -0.88 20.06 -13.29
CA TYR A 98 -1.06 21.49 -13.49
C TYR A 98 -0.61 22.29 -12.24
N PRO A 99 0.13 23.42 -12.35
CA PRO A 99 0.67 23.98 -13.60
C PRO A 99 1.86 23.17 -14.15
N ASN A 100 2.57 22.43 -13.33
CA ASN A 100 3.71 21.60 -13.69
C ASN A 100 3.45 20.15 -13.30
N LYS A 101 4.11 19.21 -13.99
CA LYS A 101 4.03 17.78 -13.64
C LYS A 101 4.95 17.47 -12.46
N GLU A 102 4.39 16.77 -11.47
CA GLU A 102 5.12 16.23 -10.31
C GLU A 102 4.77 14.75 -10.13
N PRO A 103 5.76 13.87 -9.97
CA PRO A 103 5.52 12.44 -9.89
C PRO A 103 4.71 12.07 -8.65
N MET A 104 3.87 11.04 -8.77
CA MET A 104 3.22 10.39 -7.64
C MET A 104 4.23 9.59 -6.84
N THR A 105 4.09 9.55 -5.53
CA THR A 105 4.88 8.70 -4.63
C THR A 105 3.97 7.93 -3.68
N THR A 106 4.46 6.85 -3.09
CA THR A 106 3.71 6.11 -2.06
C THR A 106 3.46 6.92 -0.79
N GLN A 107 4.23 8.01 -0.60
CA GLN A 107 4.09 8.94 0.52
C GLN A 107 3.06 10.03 0.26
N THR A 108 2.48 10.10 -0.94
CA THR A 108 1.51 11.12 -1.31
C THR A 108 0.27 11.04 -0.43
N VAL A 109 -0.13 12.19 0.12
CA VAL A 109 -1.33 12.39 0.93
C VAL A 109 -2.48 12.85 0.04
N PHE A 110 -3.67 12.30 0.25
CA PHE A 110 -4.86 12.57 -0.56
C PHE A 110 -5.99 13.15 0.27
N ASP A 111 -6.79 14.04 -0.33
CA ASP A 111 -8.13 14.36 0.16
C ASP A 111 -9.01 13.11 -0.01
N MET A 112 -9.39 12.51 1.12
CA MET A 112 -10.16 11.26 1.16
C MET A 112 -11.63 11.45 0.78
N ALA A 113 -12.08 12.69 0.61
CA ALA A 113 -13.46 13.03 0.28
C ALA A 113 -14.46 12.24 1.14
N SER A 114 -15.43 11.57 0.52
CA SER A 114 -16.44 10.80 1.27
C SER A 114 -15.91 9.56 2.01
N CYS A 115 -14.70 9.08 1.75
CA CYS A 115 -14.08 8.07 2.60
C CYS A 115 -13.87 8.59 4.05
N SER A 116 -13.83 9.92 4.27
CA SER A 116 -13.83 10.54 5.59
C SER A 116 -15.00 10.10 6.47
N LYS A 117 -16.16 9.84 5.85
CA LYS A 117 -17.35 9.36 6.56
C LYS A 117 -17.08 8.08 7.33
N THR A 118 -16.42 7.13 6.66
CA THR A 118 -16.18 5.80 7.21
C THR A 118 -14.90 5.73 8.03
N LEU A 119 -13.79 6.25 7.47
CA LEU A 119 -12.46 6.17 8.07
C LEU A 119 -12.26 7.07 9.28
N GLY A 120 -13.09 8.10 9.42
CA GLY A 120 -13.07 9.05 10.55
C GLY A 120 -14.37 9.02 11.33
N THR A 121 -15.42 9.63 10.80
CA THR A 121 -16.65 9.94 11.54
C THR A 121 -17.39 8.70 12.06
N ALA A 122 -17.57 7.65 11.24
CA ALA A 122 -18.25 6.44 11.68
C ALA A 122 -17.45 5.75 12.80
N ILE A 123 -16.13 5.59 12.66
CA ILE A 123 -15.29 4.96 13.68
C ILE A 123 -15.33 5.78 14.98
N CYS A 124 -15.22 7.12 14.91
CA CYS A 124 -15.36 7.99 16.09
C CYS A 124 -16.73 7.84 16.76
N THR A 125 -17.81 7.72 15.98
CA THR A 125 -19.15 7.42 16.52
C THR A 125 -19.15 6.08 17.27
N TRP A 126 -18.56 5.04 16.69
CA TRP A 126 -18.50 3.70 17.31
C TRP A 126 -17.64 3.67 18.57
N ILE A 127 -16.55 4.44 18.63
CA ILE A 127 -15.76 4.61 19.86
C ILE A 127 -16.64 5.18 20.99
N LEU A 128 -17.48 6.16 20.68
CA LEU A 128 -18.41 6.73 21.66
C LEU A 128 -19.56 5.76 22.03
N VAL A 129 -19.99 4.93 21.07
CA VAL A 129 -20.98 3.85 21.36
C VAL A 129 -20.40 2.83 22.32
N GLU A 130 -19.17 2.36 22.11
CA GLU A 130 -18.51 1.41 23.03
C GLU A 130 -18.24 2.01 24.42
N ARG A 131 -18.00 3.32 24.49
CA ARG A 131 -17.86 4.04 25.78
C ARG A 131 -19.19 4.31 26.49
N GLY A 132 -20.32 3.86 25.91
CA GLY A 132 -21.65 4.09 26.47
C GLY A 132 -22.12 5.54 26.46
N LYS A 133 -21.51 6.37 25.59
CA LYS A 133 -21.84 7.80 25.46
C LYS A 133 -22.92 8.05 24.42
N ILE A 134 -23.04 7.18 23.42
CA ILE A 134 -24.03 7.23 22.34
C ILE A 134 -24.70 5.85 22.25
N ARG A 135 -26.01 5.84 22.00
CA ARG A 135 -26.74 4.62 21.62
C ARG A 135 -27.24 4.78 20.17
N LEU A 136 -27.10 3.73 19.37
CA LEU A 136 -27.58 3.74 17.99
C LEU A 136 -29.11 3.95 17.88
N SER A 137 -29.86 3.51 18.90
CA SER A 137 -31.30 3.65 19.00
C SER A 137 -31.77 5.01 19.54
N ASP A 138 -30.87 5.85 20.03
CA ASP A 138 -31.24 7.16 20.56
C ASP A 138 -31.72 8.07 19.44
N ALA A 139 -32.71 8.89 19.73
CA ALA A 139 -33.16 9.93 18.84
C ALA A 139 -32.06 11.01 18.70
N VAL A 140 -31.88 11.54 17.49
CA VAL A 140 -30.86 12.58 17.24
C VAL A 140 -31.05 13.80 18.15
N ASN A 141 -32.31 14.17 18.45
CA ASN A 141 -32.62 15.31 19.31
C ASN A 141 -32.31 15.08 20.81
N VAL A 142 -31.86 13.91 21.23
CA VAL A 142 -31.25 13.72 22.55
C VAL A 142 -29.94 14.47 22.66
N TYR A 143 -29.19 14.55 21.57
CA TYR A 143 -27.89 15.20 21.49
C TYR A 143 -27.97 16.62 20.89
N ILE A 144 -28.91 16.82 19.96
CA ILE A 144 -29.16 18.09 19.27
C ILE A 144 -30.64 18.44 19.48
N PRO A 145 -31.01 19.13 20.57
CA PRO A 145 -32.42 19.37 20.93
C PRO A 145 -33.27 20.02 19.86
N GLU A 146 -32.67 20.90 19.05
CA GLU A 146 -33.31 21.60 17.95
C GLU A 146 -33.54 20.73 16.69
N PHE A 147 -32.97 19.53 16.63
CA PHE A 147 -33.09 18.65 15.47
C PHE A 147 -34.54 18.11 15.32
N GLN A 148 -35.19 18.48 14.23
CA GLN A 148 -36.57 18.08 13.95
C GLN A 148 -36.64 16.66 13.39
N ASN A 149 -37.55 15.88 13.96
CA ASN A 149 -37.91 14.57 13.44
C ASN A 149 -38.75 14.70 12.14
N TRP A 150 -38.95 13.57 11.45
CA TRP A 150 -39.82 13.56 10.28
C TRP A 150 -41.28 13.70 10.68
N VAL A 151 -42.05 14.48 9.88
CA VAL A 151 -43.50 14.66 10.01
C VAL A 151 -44.09 14.55 8.61
N SER A 152 -45.22 13.82 8.50
CA SER A 152 -45.97 13.72 7.23
C SER A 152 -46.50 15.08 6.78
N GLU A 153 -46.82 15.23 5.50
CA GLU A 153 -47.28 16.51 4.93
C GLU A 153 -48.60 16.96 5.54
N ASP A 154 -49.48 16.03 5.95
CA ASP A 154 -50.71 16.32 6.67
C ASP A 154 -50.53 16.52 8.19
N GLY A 155 -49.32 16.42 8.70
CA GLY A 155 -48.97 16.59 10.10
C GLY A 155 -49.41 15.46 11.06
N LYS A 156 -50.10 14.43 10.52
CA LYS A 156 -50.70 13.37 11.38
C LYS A 156 -49.73 12.30 11.81
N GLU A 157 -48.70 12.02 11.01
CA GLU A 157 -47.70 11.01 11.34
C GLU A 157 -46.35 11.66 11.69
N LYS A 158 -45.74 11.15 12.75
CA LYS A 158 -44.37 11.55 13.18
C LYS A 158 -43.48 10.32 13.30
N LYS A 159 -42.25 10.40 12.83
CA LYS A 159 -41.26 9.35 12.97
C LYS A 159 -39.94 9.92 13.49
N THR A 160 -39.44 9.32 14.57
CA THR A 160 -38.15 9.68 15.17
C THR A 160 -37.01 9.29 14.24
N ILE A 161 -36.05 10.19 14.05
CA ILE A 161 -34.77 9.95 13.38
C ILE A 161 -33.75 9.54 14.46
N ARG A 162 -33.11 8.41 14.27
CA ARG A 162 -32.14 7.82 15.21
C ARG A 162 -30.71 7.94 14.70
N VAL A 163 -29.74 7.78 15.58
CA VAL A 163 -28.31 7.74 15.23
C VAL A 163 -28.04 6.67 14.17
N ALA A 164 -28.66 5.49 14.30
CA ALA A 164 -28.54 4.43 13.29
C ALA A 164 -29.02 4.87 11.89
N ASP A 165 -30.08 5.69 11.81
CA ASP A 165 -30.63 6.16 10.52
C ASP A 165 -29.66 7.13 9.80
N LEU A 166 -28.83 7.85 10.57
CA LEU A 166 -27.75 8.68 10.01
C LEU A 166 -26.65 7.80 9.41
N LEU A 167 -26.19 6.77 10.16
CA LEU A 167 -25.12 5.85 9.72
C LEU A 167 -25.51 5.02 8.50
N THR A 168 -26.80 4.73 8.32
CA THR A 168 -27.32 3.92 7.21
C THR A 168 -27.91 4.73 6.06
N HIS A 169 -27.89 6.08 6.14
CA HIS A 169 -28.49 6.97 5.15
C HIS A 169 -30.02 6.79 4.96
N THR A 170 -30.71 6.36 6.03
CA THR A 170 -32.15 6.14 6.04
C THR A 170 -32.94 7.20 6.83
N SER A 171 -32.30 8.31 7.16
CA SER A 171 -32.88 9.41 7.96
C SER A 171 -33.93 10.26 7.24
N GLY A 172 -33.92 10.24 5.91
CA GLY A 172 -34.73 11.14 5.09
C GLY A 172 -34.14 12.55 4.92
N LEU A 173 -32.96 12.85 5.45
CA LEU A 173 -32.27 14.11 5.17
C LEU A 173 -31.97 14.29 3.69
N PRO A 174 -31.97 15.53 3.16
CA PRO A 174 -31.50 15.82 1.80
C PRO A 174 -30.07 15.31 1.59
N SER A 175 -29.73 14.98 0.34
CA SER A 175 -28.39 14.46 0.00
C SER A 175 -27.28 15.48 0.30
N TYR A 176 -27.58 16.78 0.11
CA TYR A 176 -26.62 17.87 0.24
C TYR A 176 -27.31 19.17 0.64
N GLY A 177 -26.58 20.16 1.15
CA GLY A 177 -27.08 21.49 1.50
C GLY A 177 -26.87 22.51 0.36
N PRO A 178 -27.70 23.58 0.30
CA PRO A 178 -27.55 24.65 -0.70
C PRO A 178 -26.41 25.59 -0.28
N THR A 179 -25.17 25.20 -0.49
CA THR A 179 -23.96 25.83 0.06
C THR A 179 -23.89 27.34 -0.18
N ALA A 180 -24.14 27.81 -1.40
CA ALA A 180 -24.09 29.23 -1.73
C ALA A 180 -25.14 30.07 -0.94
N GLN A 181 -26.37 29.53 -0.82
CA GLN A 181 -27.42 30.19 -0.04
C GLN A 181 -27.10 30.21 1.47
N LEU A 182 -26.47 29.14 1.97
CA LEU A 182 -26.06 29.06 3.36
C LEU A 182 -24.92 30.03 3.66
N GLU A 183 -23.95 30.16 2.75
CA GLU A 183 -22.88 31.13 2.84
C GLU A 183 -23.41 32.57 2.82
N GLU A 184 -24.36 32.87 1.94
CA GLU A 184 -25.02 34.18 1.87
C GLU A 184 -25.78 34.50 3.16
N GLN A 185 -26.51 33.51 3.70
CA GLN A 185 -27.38 33.70 4.87
C GLN A 185 -26.60 33.77 6.19
N TYR A 186 -25.57 32.98 6.36
CA TYR A 186 -24.89 32.79 7.65
C TYR A 186 -23.42 33.25 7.66
N GLY A 187 -22.83 33.53 6.50
CA GLY A 187 -21.38 33.74 6.35
C GLY A 187 -20.58 32.45 6.33
N SER A 188 -19.25 32.55 6.18
CA SER A 188 -18.35 31.42 5.97
C SER A 188 -17.01 31.61 6.73
N PRO A 189 -16.52 30.63 7.48
CA PRO A 189 -17.20 29.37 7.84
C PRO A 189 -18.27 29.61 8.93
N ASN A 190 -19.33 28.81 8.92
CA ASN A 190 -20.38 28.87 9.94
C ASN A 190 -21.03 27.49 10.19
N PRO A 191 -20.38 26.61 11.00
CA PRO A 191 -20.92 25.30 11.33
C PRO A 191 -22.27 25.34 12.06
N GLU A 192 -22.50 26.37 12.91
CA GLU A 192 -23.77 26.54 13.62
C GLU A 192 -24.92 26.85 12.67
N GLY A 193 -24.70 27.76 11.70
CA GLY A 193 -25.66 28.08 10.66
C GLY A 193 -26.00 26.86 9.79
N LEU A 194 -24.98 26.05 9.45
CA LEU A 194 -25.18 24.79 8.76
C LEU A 194 -26.03 23.80 9.58
N MET A 195 -25.72 23.65 10.88
CA MET A 195 -26.52 22.77 11.75
C MET A 195 -27.94 23.25 11.95
N LYS A 196 -28.17 24.57 12.02
CA LYS A 196 -29.52 25.15 12.06
C LYS A 196 -30.33 24.76 10.82
N TYR A 197 -29.72 24.86 9.63
CA TYR A 197 -30.34 24.38 8.39
C TYR A 197 -30.63 22.87 8.45
N ILE A 198 -29.66 22.04 8.81
CA ILE A 198 -29.81 20.58 8.87
C ILE A 198 -30.92 20.20 9.86
N SER A 199 -30.99 20.86 10.99
CA SER A 199 -32.00 20.57 12.04
C SER A 199 -33.41 20.84 11.59
N THR A 200 -33.63 21.81 10.68
CA THR A 200 -34.97 22.29 10.29
C THR A 200 -35.39 21.98 8.85
N CYS A 201 -34.44 21.58 7.97
CA CYS A 201 -34.76 21.31 6.55
C CYS A 201 -35.78 20.19 6.39
N LYS A 202 -36.61 20.28 5.35
CA LYS A 202 -37.64 19.25 5.02
C LYS A 202 -36.98 17.90 4.81
N ARG A 203 -37.53 16.86 5.45
CA ARG A 203 -37.12 15.45 5.24
C ARG A 203 -37.75 14.94 3.97
N ARG A 204 -37.02 14.24 3.11
CA ARG A 204 -37.46 13.77 1.79
C ARG A 204 -38.40 12.59 1.85
N PHE A 205 -38.25 11.73 2.86
CA PHE A 205 -39.06 10.54 3.07
C PHE A 205 -39.11 10.17 4.56
N LYS A 206 -40.06 9.31 4.92
CA LYS A 206 -40.18 8.75 6.28
C LYS A 206 -38.93 7.88 6.60
N PRO A 207 -38.26 8.09 7.75
CA PRO A 207 -37.09 7.31 8.13
C PRO A 207 -37.30 5.81 8.00
N GLN A 208 -36.28 5.10 7.48
CA GLN A 208 -36.24 3.64 7.27
C GLN A 208 -37.12 3.13 6.11
N THR A 209 -37.87 3.96 5.37
CA THR A 209 -38.68 3.52 4.23
C THR A 209 -37.90 3.57 2.90
N ASP A 210 -36.88 4.41 2.85
CA ASP A 210 -36.01 4.59 1.70
C ASP A 210 -34.55 4.88 2.16
N CYS A 211 -33.60 4.83 1.22
CA CYS A 211 -32.20 5.13 1.45
C CYS A 211 -31.73 6.19 0.46
N SER A 212 -31.30 7.34 0.96
CA SER A 212 -30.72 8.40 0.15
C SER A 212 -29.39 8.82 0.74
N TYR A 213 -28.31 8.56 0.00
CA TYR A 213 -26.98 8.99 0.40
C TYR A 213 -26.96 10.49 0.72
N SER A 214 -26.53 10.84 1.93
CA SER A 214 -26.61 12.21 2.43
C SER A 214 -25.34 12.61 3.20
N CYS A 215 -24.70 13.68 2.74
CA CYS A 215 -23.61 14.34 3.46
C CYS A 215 -24.08 14.91 4.79
N LEU A 216 -25.31 15.38 4.86
CA LEU A 216 -25.90 15.99 6.07
C LEU A 216 -25.99 15.00 7.23
N ASN A 217 -26.17 13.70 6.95
CA ASN A 217 -26.15 12.67 7.97
C ASN A 217 -24.83 12.67 8.76
N PHE A 218 -23.71 12.73 8.06
CA PHE A 218 -22.38 12.64 8.67
C PHE A 218 -21.92 13.96 9.29
N ILE A 219 -22.41 15.10 8.78
CA ILE A 219 -22.24 16.40 9.47
C ILE A 219 -23.05 16.39 10.79
N THR A 220 -24.25 15.78 10.81
CA THR A 220 -25.01 15.59 12.05
C THR A 220 -24.28 14.69 13.04
N LEU A 221 -23.67 13.57 12.58
CA LEU A 221 -22.85 12.70 13.42
C LEU A 221 -21.62 13.42 13.99
N GLN A 222 -20.93 14.25 13.18
CA GLN A 222 -19.86 15.12 13.67
C GLN A 222 -20.35 15.97 14.84
N ASN A 223 -21.47 16.67 14.67
CA ASN A 223 -22.00 17.54 15.71
C ASN A 223 -22.36 16.74 17.00
N ILE A 224 -22.88 15.50 16.86
CA ILE A 224 -23.11 14.60 18.01
C ILE A 224 -21.78 14.27 18.68
N ILE A 225 -20.74 13.90 17.92
CA ILE A 225 -19.41 13.57 18.47
C ILE A 225 -18.87 14.75 19.25
N GLU A 226 -18.90 15.95 18.68
CA GLU A 226 -18.38 17.18 19.30
C GLU A 226 -19.13 17.56 20.58
N LYS A 227 -20.46 17.47 20.57
CA LYS A 227 -21.28 17.74 21.78
C LYS A 227 -21.07 16.71 22.89
N VAL A 228 -20.89 15.45 22.54
CA VAL A 228 -20.75 14.35 23.51
C VAL A 228 -19.33 14.29 24.10
N SER A 229 -18.31 14.57 23.29
CA SER A 229 -16.91 14.51 23.70
C SER A 229 -16.39 15.83 24.28
N GLY A 230 -16.96 16.97 23.88
CA GLY A 230 -16.44 18.30 24.18
C GLY A 230 -15.20 18.67 23.35
N GLN A 231 -14.87 17.90 22.31
CA GLN A 231 -13.73 18.07 21.43
C GLN A 231 -14.22 18.28 19.99
N THR A 232 -13.46 18.98 19.15
CA THR A 232 -13.70 19.01 17.71
C THR A 232 -13.52 17.60 17.14
N LEU A 233 -14.13 17.31 15.96
CA LEU A 233 -13.93 16.03 15.28
C LEU A 233 -12.43 15.76 15.00
N ARG A 234 -11.66 16.79 14.64
CA ARG A 234 -10.21 16.70 14.44
C ARG A 234 -9.48 16.21 15.69
N GLU A 235 -9.72 16.87 16.82
CA GLU A 235 -9.10 16.53 18.10
C GLU A 235 -9.50 15.12 18.57
N PHE A 236 -10.80 14.81 18.51
CA PHE A 236 -11.30 13.51 18.92
C PHE A 236 -10.74 12.37 18.06
N ALA A 237 -10.74 12.53 16.73
CA ALA A 237 -10.20 11.53 15.81
C ALA A 237 -8.68 11.37 16.00
N ARG A 238 -7.94 12.48 16.22
CA ARG A 238 -6.51 12.44 16.46
C ARG A 238 -6.20 11.62 17.71
N GLU A 239 -6.79 11.99 18.85
CA GLU A 239 -6.51 11.38 20.15
C GLU A 239 -6.96 9.91 20.25
N ASN A 240 -8.12 9.58 19.66
CA ASN A 240 -8.78 8.30 19.91
C ASN A 240 -8.67 7.29 18.75
N LEU A 241 -8.15 7.72 17.60
CA LEU A 241 -8.03 6.88 16.41
C LEU A 241 -6.63 6.96 15.80
N PHE A 242 -6.23 8.14 15.28
CA PHE A 242 -5.02 8.25 14.48
C PHE A 242 -3.75 8.07 15.30
N ASP A 243 -3.60 8.75 16.45
CA ASP A 243 -2.44 8.60 17.32
C ASP A 243 -2.38 7.21 17.99
N VAL A 244 -3.55 6.64 18.27
CA VAL A 244 -3.62 5.27 18.83
C VAL A 244 -3.01 4.27 17.85
N LEU A 245 -3.27 4.40 16.55
CA LEU A 245 -2.78 3.49 15.52
C LEU A 245 -1.43 3.91 14.91
N GLY A 246 -0.93 5.11 15.21
CA GLY A 246 0.29 5.65 14.57
C GLY A 246 0.06 6.11 13.14
N MET A 247 -1.15 6.60 12.82
CA MET A 247 -1.52 7.16 11.52
C MET A 247 -1.06 8.63 11.44
N ASP A 248 0.24 8.83 11.38
CA ASP A 248 0.87 10.15 11.54
C ASP A 248 0.60 11.11 10.37
N TYR A 249 0.23 10.57 9.20
CA TYR A 249 -0.09 11.33 7.99
C TYR A 249 -1.60 11.41 7.71
N SER A 250 -2.42 11.25 8.75
CA SER A 250 -3.88 11.37 8.68
C SER A 250 -4.36 12.52 9.54
N ASP A 251 -5.08 13.48 8.97
CA ASP A 251 -5.57 14.67 9.70
C ASP A 251 -6.76 15.33 8.98
N TYR A 252 -7.55 16.11 9.71
CA TYR A 252 -8.51 17.06 9.18
C TYR A 252 -7.85 18.46 9.12
N LEU A 253 -7.91 19.11 7.96
CA LEU A 253 -7.18 20.36 7.73
C LEU A 253 -8.12 21.58 7.76
N PRO A 254 -8.08 22.38 8.83
CA PRO A 254 -8.94 23.56 8.93
C PRO A 254 -8.57 24.59 7.85
N THR A 255 -9.62 25.20 7.26
CA THR A 255 -9.50 26.02 6.05
C THR A 255 -10.41 27.23 6.11
N VAL A 256 -9.92 28.39 5.68
CA VAL A 256 -10.70 29.63 5.54
C VAL A 256 -10.35 30.36 4.24
N ARG A 257 -11.13 31.38 3.87
CA ARG A 257 -10.74 32.34 2.82
C ARG A 257 -9.86 33.45 3.41
N ASP A 258 -8.76 33.74 2.73
CA ASP A 258 -7.97 34.93 3.01
C ASP A 258 -8.62 36.20 2.45
N LYS A 259 -8.00 37.37 2.73
CA LYS A 259 -8.48 38.67 2.25
C LYS A 259 -8.49 38.81 0.71
N LYS A 260 -7.80 37.94 -0.01
CA LYS A 260 -7.74 37.91 -1.47
C LYS A 260 -8.74 36.90 -2.06
N GLY A 261 -9.50 36.22 -1.21
CA GLY A 261 -10.48 35.20 -1.62
C GLY A 261 -9.89 33.82 -1.90
N ASN A 262 -8.61 33.58 -1.58
CA ASN A 262 -7.99 32.26 -1.71
C ASN A 262 -8.31 31.40 -0.49
N TRP A 263 -8.42 30.10 -0.71
CA TRP A 263 -8.51 29.12 0.36
C TRP A 263 -7.13 28.85 0.96
N VAL A 264 -7.02 28.94 2.28
CA VAL A 264 -5.77 28.73 3.03
C VAL A 264 -6.04 27.89 4.27
N ASN A 265 -5.06 27.09 4.68
CA ASN A 265 -5.12 26.37 5.94
C ASN A 265 -4.82 27.31 7.10
N THR A 266 -5.53 27.14 8.23
CA THR A 266 -5.38 27.99 9.43
C THR A 266 -4.43 27.40 10.47
N SER A 267 -4.06 26.14 10.31
CA SER A 267 -3.04 25.47 11.12
C SER A 267 -2.31 24.42 10.29
N ASP A 268 -1.12 24.07 10.72
CA ASP A 268 -0.33 23.00 10.12
C ASP A 268 -1.02 21.63 10.26
N ALA A 269 -0.75 20.75 9.31
CA ALA A 269 -1.08 19.34 9.41
C ALA A 269 -0.24 18.67 10.50
N HIS A 270 -0.74 17.59 11.06
CA HIS A 270 0.00 16.81 12.08
C HIS A 270 1.39 16.38 11.58
N TRP A 271 1.51 16.02 10.32
CA TRP A 271 2.76 15.58 9.69
C TRP A 271 3.74 16.72 9.33
N ALA A 272 3.37 17.97 9.49
CA ALA A 272 4.23 19.11 9.13
C ALA A 272 5.62 19.05 9.77
N LYS A 273 5.70 18.52 10.98
CA LYS A 273 6.97 18.30 11.71
C LYS A 273 7.74 17.05 11.30
N LEU A 274 7.15 16.19 10.43
CA LEU A 274 7.72 14.92 10.01
C LEU A 274 8.30 14.98 8.59
N VAL A 275 8.05 16.07 7.86
CA VAL A 275 8.55 16.30 6.50
C VAL A 275 9.52 17.47 6.49
N GLU A 276 10.49 17.40 5.59
CA GLU A 276 11.38 18.54 5.31
C GLU A 276 10.70 19.48 4.30
N GLY A 277 10.78 20.80 4.53
CA GLY A 277 10.20 21.79 3.64
C GLY A 277 8.71 22.09 3.90
N ASP A 278 7.97 22.40 2.84
CA ASP A 278 6.53 22.69 2.96
C ASP A 278 5.74 21.38 3.04
N TRP A 279 4.99 21.22 4.12
CA TRP A 279 4.17 20.04 4.35
C TRP A 279 3.06 19.83 3.31
N HIS A 280 2.76 20.85 2.51
CA HIS A 280 1.85 20.74 1.38
C HIS A 280 2.47 19.96 0.20
N ASP A 281 3.79 19.91 0.10
CA ASP A 281 4.48 19.30 -1.05
C ASP A 281 4.22 17.81 -1.21
N ILE A 282 3.81 17.12 -0.14
CA ILE A 282 3.43 15.71 -0.21
C ILE A 282 1.95 15.49 -0.53
N ILE A 283 1.13 16.55 -0.64
CA ILE A 283 -0.30 16.43 -0.90
C ILE A 283 -0.57 16.38 -2.41
N ALA A 284 -1.45 15.48 -2.83
CA ALA A 284 -2.02 15.49 -4.17
C ALA A 284 -3.05 16.63 -4.27
N PRO A 285 -2.86 17.60 -5.18
CA PRO A 285 -3.85 18.67 -5.38
C PRO A 285 -5.15 18.10 -5.96
N THR A 286 -6.24 18.82 -5.71
CA THR A 286 -7.56 18.54 -6.30
C THR A 286 -7.91 19.58 -7.37
N GLU A 287 -9.12 20.07 -7.41
CA GLU A 287 -9.66 20.88 -8.48
C GLU A 287 -9.06 22.29 -8.56
N LYS A 288 -8.88 22.79 -9.78
CA LYS A 288 -8.57 24.17 -10.07
C LYS A 288 -9.84 25.03 -9.94
N GLN A 289 -9.82 26.00 -9.07
CA GLN A 289 -10.90 26.92 -8.81
C GLN A 289 -11.01 28.03 -9.89
N ALA A 290 -12.13 28.72 -9.95
CA ALA A 290 -12.39 29.80 -10.93
C ALA A 290 -11.36 30.96 -10.86
N ASN A 291 -10.80 31.22 -9.68
CA ASN A 291 -9.73 32.21 -9.49
C ASN A 291 -8.33 31.72 -9.91
N GLY A 292 -8.23 30.50 -10.44
CA GLY A 292 -6.98 29.87 -10.86
C GLY A 292 -6.21 29.14 -9.76
N GLN A 293 -6.61 29.24 -8.49
CA GLN A 293 -6.04 28.46 -7.40
C GLN A 293 -6.33 26.98 -7.58
N VAL A 294 -5.33 26.14 -7.36
CA VAL A 294 -5.51 24.69 -7.21
C VAL A 294 -5.62 24.39 -5.72
N LEU A 295 -6.64 23.64 -5.31
CA LEU A 295 -6.80 23.23 -3.92
C LEU A 295 -5.70 22.25 -3.53
N LEU A 296 -4.90 22.60 -2.54
CA LEU A 296 -3.74 21.86 -2.05
C LEU A 296 -3.72 21.88 -0.51
N GLY A 297 -4.28 20.84 0.11
CA GLY A 297 -4.50 20.79 1.55
C GLY A 297 -5.82 21.43 2.00
N GLN A 298 -6.62 21.96 1.09
CA GLN A 298 -7.97 22.44 1.37
C GLN A 298 -8.97 21.41 0.82
N VAL A 299 -9.96 21.04 1.66
CA VAL A 299 -10.93 20.01 1.30
C VAL A 299 -11.70 20.35 0.03
N HIS A 300 -11.82 19.38 -0.88
CA HIS A 300 -12.51 19.57 -2.16
C HIS A 300 -14.01 19.84 -1.99
N ASP A 301 -14.69 19.09 -1.10
CA ASP A 301 -16.13 19.24 -0.88
C ASP A 301 -16.49 20.67 -0.48
N PRO A 302 -17.34 21.41 -1.28
CA PRO A 302 -17.66 22.81 -1.01
C PRO A 302 -18.37 23.01 0.33
N LEU A 303 -19.29 22.11 0.73
CA LEU A 303 -20.02 22.27 1.99
C LEU A 303 -19.08 22.11 3.19
N ALA A 304 -18.16 21.15 3.14
CA ALA A 304 -17.14 20.96 4.15
C ALA A 304 -16.16 22.15 4.21
N ARG A 305 -15.70 22.65 3.05
CA ARG A 305 -14.75 23.75 2.95
C ARG A 305 -15.37 25.07 3.37
N ILE A 306 -16.54 25.41 2.79
CA ILE A 306 -17.16 26.72 2.95
C ILE A 306 -17.84 26.83 4.32
N MET A 307 -18.72 25.88 4.66
CA MET A 307 -19.54 26.00 5.86
C MET A 307 -18.88 25.42 7.11
N ASN A 308 -18.18 24.30 7.01
CA ASN A 308 -17.53 23.64 8.16
C ASN A 308 -16.04 23.97 8.33
N GLY A 309 -15.49 24.88 7.53
CA GLY A 309 -14.11 25.34 7.69
C GLY A 309 -13.06 24.22 7.56
N GLY A 310 -13.32 23.23 6.72
CA GLY A 310 -12.39 22.13 6.43
C GLY A 310 -12.51 20.91 7.33
N ILE A 311 -13.02 21.04 8.56
CA ILE A 311 -13.25 19.92 9.49
C ILE A 311 -14.70 19.49 9.38
N SER A 312 -14.97 18.40 8.67
CA SER A 312 -16.36 17.99 8.43
C SER A 312 -16.54 16.48 8.47
N GLY A 313 -17.68 16.05 9.06
CA GLY A 313 -17.98 14.62 9.19
C GLY A 313 -18.26 13.92 7.86
N ASN A 314 -18.62 14.66 6.81
CA ASN A 314 -18.87 14.11 5.49
C ASN A 314 -17.63 14.05 4.58
N ALA A 315 -16.61 14.86 4.85
CA ALA A 315 -15.37 15.00 4.07
C ALA A 315 -14.30 15.75 4.89
N GLY A 316 -13.07 15.88 4.37
CA GLY A 316 -12.02 16.70 4.97
C GLY A 316 -10.93 15.93 5.70
N LEU A 317 -11.01 14.61 5.77
CA LEU A 317 -9.88 13.78 6.15
C LEU A 317 -8.88 13.75 4.99
N PHE A 318 -7.62 14.05 5.31
CA PHE A 318 -6.47 13.83 4.46
C PHE A 318 -5.68 12.64 5.00
N SER A 319 -5.21 11.75 4.11
CA SER A 319 -4.44 10.56 4.51
C SER A 319 -3.64 9.98 3.35
N ARG A 320 -2.71 9.08 3.65
CA ARG A 320 -1.94 8.32 2.68
C ARG A 320 -2.27 6.82 2.73
N ALA A 321 -1.86 6.09 1.69
CA ALA A 321 -2.19 4.67 1.56
C ALA A 321 -1.70 3.81 2.73
N GLU A 322 -0.51 4.07 3.26
CA GLU A 322 0.07 3.31 4.38
C GLU A 322 -0.72 3.51 5.69
N ASP A 323 -1.15 4.74 6.00
CA ASP A 323 -1.96 5.03 7.18
C ASP A 323 -3.33 4.32 7.09
N ILE A 324 -3.97 4.39 5.91
CA ILE A 324 -5.23 3.68 5.67
C ILE A 324 -5.04 2.16 5.76
N ALA A 325 -3.90 1.64 5.31
CA ALA A 325 -3.56 0.23 5.42
C ALA A 325 -3.47 -0.25 6.88
N ILE A 326 -2.87 0.57 7.76
CA ILE A 326 -2.83 0.30 9.21
C ILE A 326 -4.25 0.22 9.78
N LEU A 327 -5.11 1.16 9.42
CA LEU A 327 -6.51 1.17 9.87
C LEU A 327 -7.27 -0.07 9.35
N CYS A 328 -7.09 -0.42 8.08
CA CYS A 328 -7.70 -1.62 7.51
C CYS A 328 -7.21 -2.89 8.22
N ALA A 329 -5.90 -3.02 8.48
CA ALA A 329 -5.34 -4.13 9.24
C ALA A 329 -5.91 -4.20 10.66
N ALA A 330 -6.03 -3.05 11.35
CA ALA A 330 -6.65 -2.98 12.68
C ALA A 330 -8.12 -3.47 12.65
N LEU A 331 -8.92 -2.99 11.69
CA LEU A 331 -10.33 -3.39 11.56
C LEU A 331 -10.48 -4.89 11.21
N GLN A 332 -9.65 -5.41 10.32
CA GLN A 332 -9.63 -6.83 9.96
C GLN A 332 -9.17 -7.70 11.13
N ASN A 333 -8.35 -7.18 12.03
CA ASN A 333 -7.92 -7.82 13.28
C ASN A 333 -8.83 -7.48 14.48
N GLY A 334 -10.11 -7.21 14.25
CA GLY A 334 -11.07 -6.95 15.33
C GLY A 334 -10.81 -5.68 16.13
N GLY A 335 -10.31 -4.62 15.47
CA GLY A 335 -10.14 -3.28 16.02
C GLY A 335 -8.81 -3.05 16.75
N GLU A 336 -7.80 -3.87 16.51
CA GLU A 336 -6.50 -3.80 17.19
C GLU A 336 -5.33 -3.90 16.19
N TRP A 337 -4.32 -3.07 16.41
CA TRP A 337 -3.05 -3.10 15.71
C TRP A 337 -1.89 -2.92 16.69
N ASN A 338 -0.91 -3.83 16.67
CA ASN A 338 0.29 -3.79 17.54
C ASN A 338 -0.03 -3.58 19.04
N GLY A 339 -1.04 -4.29 19.56
CA GLY A 339 -1.48 -4.18 20.94
C GLY A 339 -2.25 -2.90 21.27
N ARG A 340 -2.51 -2.02 20.29
CA ARG A 340 -3.30 -0.81 20.45
C ARG A 340 -4.69 -1.00 19.87
N ARG A 341 -5.71 -0.81 20.69
CA ARG A 341 -7.11 -1.06 20.34
C ARG A 341 -7.91 0.21 20.20
N ILE A 342 -8.61 0.35 19.08
CA ILE A 342 -9.56 1.44 18.81
C ILE A 342 -11.02 1.00 19.01
N LEU A 343 -11.32 -0.27 18.70
CA LEU A 343 -12.65 -0.87 18.86
C LEU A 343 -12.53 -2.31 19.36
N SER A 344 -13.58 -2.81 19.97
CA SER A 344 -13.67 -4.23 20.30
C SER A 344 -13.99 -5.08 19.07
N PRO A 345 -13.70 -6.40 19.06
CA PRO A 345 -14.13 -7.30 18.00
C PRO A 345 -15.64 -7.27 17.74
N GLN A 346 -16.44 -7.08 18.81
CA GLN A 346 -17.90 -6.97 18.71
C GLN A 346 -18.32 -5.65 18.06
N GLY A 347 -17.66 -4.54 18.38
CA GLY A 347 -17.92 -3.25 17.76
C GLY A 347 -17.61 -3.27 16.27
N VAL A 348 -16.45 -3.80 15.88
CA VAL A 348 -16.10 -3.98 14.46
C VAL A 348 -17.11 -4.85 13.73
N LYS A 349 -17.50 -5.99 14.33
CA LYS A 349 -18.50 -6.89 13.74
C LYS A 349 -19.85 -6.19 13.57
N ALA A 350 -20.33 -5.48 14.59
CA ALA A 350 -21.59 -4.75 14.54
C ALA A 350 -21.54 -3.63 13.49
N MET A 351 -20.44 -2.87 13.43
CA MET A 351 -20.24 -1.78 12.48
C MET A 351 -20.33 -2.25 11.01
N ARG A 352 -19.75 -3.40 10.67
CA ARG A 352 -19.69 -3.92 9.28
C ARG A 352 -20.86 -4.82 8.91
N THR A 353 -21.78 -5.11 9.84
CA THR A 353 -22.94 -5.97 9.57
C THR A 353 -24.11 -5.14 9.08
N VAL A 354 -24.76 -5.58 8.00
CA VAL A 354 -26.01 -4.98 7.53
C VAL A 354 -27.08 -5.15 8.60
N PRO A 355 -27.76 -4.07 9.06
CA PRO A 355 -28.80 -4.16 10.07
C PRO A 355 -29.96 -5.04 9.62
N ARG A 356 -30.61 -5.70 10.57
CA ARG A 356 -31.78 -6.56 10.30
C ARG A 356 -33.03 -5.71 10.04
N GLY A 357 -34.07 -6.35 9.49
CA GLY A 357 -35.38 -5.76 9.22
C GLY A 357 -35.44 -5.07 7.85
N ASP A 358 -36.39 -4.15 7.67
CA ASP A 358 -36.70 -3.53 6.38
C ASP A 358 -35.53 -2.73 5.77
N VAL A 359 -34.60 -2.25 6.61
CA VAL A 359 -33.43 -1.50 6.17
C VAL A 359 -32.36 -2.39 5.54
N ALA A 360 -32.41 -3.71 5.75
CA ALA A 360 -31.44 -4.66 5.18
C ALA A 360 -31.39 -4.61 3.65
N LYS A 361 -32.52 -4.37 2.99
CA LYS A 361 -32.65 -4.27 1.54
C LYS A 361 -31.81 -3.16 0.90
N PHE A 362 -31.39 -2.17 1.69
CA PHE A 362 -30.60 -1.04 1.20
C PHE A 362 -29.08 -1.33 1.13
N GLY A 363 -28.61 -2.47 1.66
CA GLY A 363 -27.23 -2.90 1.56
C GLY A 363 -26.22 -1.98 2.26
N ARG A 364 -26.66 -1.22 3.27
CA ARG A 364 -25.82 -0.36 4.10
C ARG A 364 -25.53 -1.01 5.44
N THR A 365 -24.29 -0.95 5.87
CA THR A 365 -23.92 -1.25 7.27
C THR A 365 -24.00 0.02 8.12
N LEU A 366 -23.64 -0.09 9.39
CA LEU A 366 -23.66 1.06 10.31
C LEU A 366 -22.43 1.96 10.13
N GLY A 367 -22.37 2.63 9.00
CA GLY A 367 -21.32 3.59 8.64
C GLY A 367 -20.57 3.28 7.36
N TRP A 368 -20.76 2.07 6.77
CA TRP A 368 -20.09 1.66 5.53
C TRP A 368 -21.07 1.23 4.45
N ASP A 369 -20.55 1.03 3.25
CA ASP A 369 -21.28 0.47 2.12
C ASP A 369 -20.95 -1.03 2.00
N ASN A 370 -21.95 -1.86 1.75
CA ASN A 370 -21.79 -3.29 1.53
C ASN A 370 -22.31 -3.69 0.13
N SER A 371 -23.60 -3.54 -0.12
CA SER A 371 -24.26 -3.97 -1.36
C SER A 371 -25.27 -2.97 -1.90
N SER A 372 -25.14 -1.70 -1.54
CA SER A 372 -25.97 -0.63 -2.11
C SER A 372 -25.53 -0.29 -3.54
N GLY A 373 -26.34 0.52 -4.24
CA GLY A 373 -25.97 1.03 -5.56
C GLY A 373 -24.68 1.87 -5.60
N TYR A 374 -24.11 2.20 -4.46
CA TYR A 374 -22.82 2.91 -4.34
C TYR A 374 -21.63 1.97 -4.11
N ALA A 375 -21.85 0.67 -3.88
CA ALA A 375 -20.81 -0.34 -3.66
C ALA A 375 -20.06 -0.75 -4.95
N SER A 376 -19.98 0.14 -5.92
CA SER A 376 -19.42 -0.10 -7.26
C SER A 376 -17.91 -0.38 -7.29
N ASN A 377 -17.20 -0.16 -6.17
CA ASN A 377 -15.76 -0.36 -6.08
C ASN A 377 -15.34 -1.78 -5.69
N GLN A 378 -16.29 -2.64 -5.27
CA GLN A 378 -15.99 -3.98 -4.74
C GLN A 378 -15.69 -5.01 -5.84
N GLY A 379 -16.01 -4.69 -7.10
CA GLY A 379 -15.86 -5.63 -8.22
C GLY A 379 -16.88 -6.77 -8.14
N ASP A 380 -16.58 -7.86 -8.87
CA ASP A 380 -17.49 -8.97 -9.08
C ASP A 380 -17.07 -10.25 -8.35
N MET A 381 -15.87 -10.27 -7.74
CA MET A 381 -15.25 -11.48 -7.20
C MET A 381 -15.14 -11.53 -5.69
N PHE A 382 -15.20 -10.39 -4.99
CA PHE A 382 -15.21 -10.37 -3.54
C PHE A 382 -16.55 -10.83 -2.97
N GLY A 383 -16.53 -11.39 -1.75
CA GLY A 383 -17.71 -12.01 -1.11
C GLY A 383 -18.73 -11.02 -0.57
N TRP A 384 -19.88 -11.55 -0.15
CA TRP A 384 -21.02 -10.78 0.38
C TRP A 384 -20.72 -10.00 1.68
N ASN A 385 -19.67 -10.36 2.40
CA ASN A 385 -19.26 -9.69 3.63
C ASN A 385 -18.33 -8.50 3.36
N THR A 386 -17.97 -8.27 2.10
CA THR A 386 -17.12 -7.15 1.69
C THR A 386 -17.82 -5.83 1.96
N TYR A 387 -17.08 -4.88 2.50
CA TYR A 387 -17.58 -3.54 2.82
C TYR A 387 -16.51 -2.50 2.48
N GLY A 388 -16.94 -1.28 2.23
CA GLY A 388 -16.02 -0.24 1.83
C GLY A 388 -16.66 1.12 1.68
N HIS A 389 -15.95 2.04 1.06
CA HIS A 389 -16.47 3.34 0.64
C HIS A 389 -15.63 3.94 -0.49
N THR A 390 -16.26 4.86 -1.22
CA THR A 390 -15.60 5.64 -2.26
C THR A 390 -15.59 7.13 -1.92
N GLY A 391 -14.60 7.86 -2.45
CA GLY A 391 -14.51 9.31 -2.38
C GLY A 391 -14.70 9.95 -3.76
N TYR A 392 -15.30 11.14 -3.79
CA TYR A 392 -15.53 11.88 -5.02
C TYR A 392 -14.22 12.23 -5.76
N THR A 393 -13.19 12.55 -5.01
CA THR A 393 -11.84 12.85 -5.51
C THR A 393 -11.16 11.69 -6.25
N GLY A 394 -11.70 10.48 -6.14
CA GLY A 394 -11.15 9.28 -6.78
C GLY A 394 -10.76 8.18 -5.80
N THR A 395 -10.69 8.47 -4.51
CA THR A 395 -10.29 7.53 -3.46
C THR A 395 -11.27 6.38 -3.29
N SER A 396 -10.76 5.20 -2.90
CA SER A 396 -11.54 3.98 -2.69
C SER A 396 -10.86 3.08 -1.66
N VAL A 397 -11.65 2.55 -0.74
CA VAL A 397 -11.21 1.57 0.25
C VAL A 397 -12.25 0.47 0.32
N ILE A 398 -11.81 -0.78 0.20
CA ILE A 398 -12.63 -1.98 0.41
C ILE A 398 -11.91 -2.95 1.34
N MET A 399 -12.68 -3.68 2.12
CA MET A 399 -12.21 -4.72 3.02
C MET A 399 -13.06 -5.97 2.82
N ASP A 400 -12.41 -7.08 2.52
CA ASP A 400 -13.00 -8.41 2.46
C ASP A 400 -12.59 -9.24 3.68
N PRO A 401 -13.49 -9.41 4.65
CA PRO A 401 -13.20 -10.19 5.85
C PRO A 401 -13.05 -11.69 5.60
N ASP A 402 -13.65 -12.19 4.53
CA ASP A 402 -13.64 -13.63 4.23
C ASP A 402 -12.24 -14.10 3.80
N ASN A 403 -11.51 -13.24 3.10
CA ASN A 403 -10.12 -13.49 2.70
C ASN A 403 -9.11 -12.64 3.48
N ASN A 404 -9.54 -11.90 4.50
CA ASN A 404 -8.70 -10.95 5.26
C ASN A 404 -7.85 -10.06 4.33
N THR A 405 -8.52 -9.47 3.34
CA THR A 405 -7.89 -8.65 2.29
C THR A 405 -8.47 -7.25 2.27
N SER A 406 -7.63 -6.24 2.12
CA SER A 406 -8.07 -4.86 1.90
C SER A 406 -7.42 -4.27 0.66
N VAL A 407 -8.18 -3.52 -0.14
CA VAL A 407 -7.70 -2.82 -1.33
C VAL A 407 -7.92 -1.33 -1.14
N ILE A 408 -6.83 -0.58 -1.21
CA ILE A 408 -6.80 0.87 -1.03
C ILE A 408 -6.29 1.47 -2.33
N LEU A 409 -7.17 2.14 -3.07
CA LEU A 409 -6.84 2.81 -4.32
C LEU A 409 -7.07 4.30 -4.15
N LEU A 410 -6.00 5.09 -4.08
CA LEU A 410 -6.06 6.53 -3.90
C LEU A 410 -5.73 7.23 -5.21
N ILE A 411 -6.66 8.03 -5.69
CA ILE A 411 -6.57 8.76 -6.96
C ILE A 411 -7.03 10.20 -6.70
N ASN A 412 -6.41 11.19 -7.35
CA ASN A 412 -6.87 12.57 -7.38
C ASN A 412 -7.54 12.89 -8.72
N ALA A 413 -8.58 12.14 -9.07
CA ALA A 413 -9.24 12.17 -10.38
C ALA A 413 -9.84 13.53 -10.76
N VAL A 414 -10.13 14.38 -9.76
CA VAL A 414 -10.66 15.74 -9.98
C VAL A 414 -9.56 16.77 -10.25
N HIS A 415 -8.28 16.35 -10.37
CA HIS A 415 -7.17 17.26 -10.65
C HIS A 415 -6.77 17.24 -12.14
N PRO A 416 -6.64 18.41 -12.79
CA PRO A 416 -7.03 19.76 -12.34
C PRO A 416 -8.50 20.07 -12.59
N VAL A 417 -9.22 19.22 -13.29
CA VAL A 417 -10.63 19.31 -13.65
C VAL A 417 -11.27 17.95 -13.38
N ASP A 418 -12.54 17.95 -13.01
CA ASP A 418 -13.30 16.73 -12.73
C ASP A 418 -13.12 15.68 -13.84
N GLY A 419 -12.67 14.52 -13.43
CA GLY A 419 -12.20 13.46 -14.32
C GLY A 419 -13.28 12.51 -14.79
N LYS A 420 -12.89 11.57 -15.62
CA LYS A 420 -13.73 10.55 -16.24
C LYS A 420 -13.41 9.17 -15.62
N GLY A 421 -14.38 8.32 -15.49
CA GLY A 421 -14.16 6.88 -15.53
C GLY A 421 -13.62 6.15 -14.31
N VAL A 422 -13.38 6.77 -13.15
CA VAL A 422 -12.80 6.08 -11.96
C VAL A 422 -13.68 4.95 -11.38
N VAL A 423 -14.98 4.96 -11.60
CA VAL A 423 -15.91 3.92 -11.10
C VAL A 423 -15.53 2.55 -11.69
N ARG A 424 -15.34 2.49 -13.01
CA ARG A 424 -14.95 1.26 -13.71
C ARG A 424 -13.56 0.78 -13.30
N LEU A 425 -12.58 1.69 -13.20
CA LEU A 425 -11.22 1.36 -12.80
C LEU A 425 -11.16 0.73 -11.40
N ARG A 426 -11.89 1.29 -10.43
CA ARG A 426 -11.98 0.73 -9.06
C ARG A 426 -12.45 -0.72 -9.06
N SER A 427 -13.51 -1.04 -9.82
CA SER A 427 -14.06 -2.38 -9.94
C SER A 427 -13.09 -3.35 -10.61
N LEU A 428 -12.42 -2.94 -11.69
CA LEU A 428 -11.41 -3.76 -12.37
C LEU A 428 -10.21 -4.07 -11.49
N VAL A 429 -9.69 -3.07 -10.75
CA VAL A 429 -8.61 -3.26 -9.79
C VAL A 429 -9.04 -4.23 -8.69
N ALA A 430 -10.24 -4.09 -8.14
CA ALA A 430 -10.77 -5.02 -7.14
C ALA A 430 -10.85 -6.46 -7.67
N ASN A 431 -11.34 -6.67 -8.91
CA ASN A 431 -11.38 -7.98 -9.54
C ASN A 431 -9.99 -8.59 -9.71
N THR A 432 -9.03 -7.79 -10.15
CA THR A 432 -7.65 -8.24 -10.35
C THR A 432 -6.99 -8.64 -9.03
N VAL A 433 -7.19 -7.85 -7.98
CA VAL A 433 -6.72 -8.18 -6.63
C VAL A 433 -7.38 -9.45 -6.11
N ALA A 434 -8.70 -9.60 -6.24
CA ALA A 434 -9.42 -10.81 -5.83
C ALA A 434 -8.92 -12.05 -6.60
N ALA A 435 -8.68 -11.94 -7.91
CA ALA A 435 -8.16 -13.01 -8.75
C ALA A 435 -6.72 -13.41 -8.39
N SER A 436 -5.96 -12.53 -7.74
CA SER A 436 -4.60 -12.82 -7.28
C SER A 436 -4.56 -13.62 -5.97
N ILE A 437 -5.68 -13.72 -5.24
CA ILE A 437 -5.79 -14.51 -4.00
C ILE A 437 -5.80 -16.00 -4.37
N CYS A 438 -4.64 -16.53 -4.63
CA CYS A 438 -4.43 -17.95 -4.91
C CYS A 438 -3.01 -18.36 -4.47
N PRO A 439 -2.83 -19.60 -4.01
CA PRO A 439 -1.50 -20.10 -3.64
C PRO A 439 -0.51 -19.97 -4.79
N ALA A 440 0.67 -19.44 -4.50
CA ALA A 440 1.76 -19.45 -5.48
C ALA A 440 2.14 -20.90 -5.84
N PRO A 441 2.55 -21.16 -7.10
CA PRO A 441 2.90 -22.50 -7.54
C PRO A 441 4.15 -23.05 -6.83
N ARG A 442 4.98 -22.18 -6.25
CA ARG A 442 6.21 -22.52 -5.53
C ARG A 442 6.43 -21.61 -4.34
N ALA A 443 6.98 -22.19 -3.27
CA ALA A 443 7.52 -21.43 -2.16
C ALA A 443 9.04 -21.28 -2.34
N TYR A 444 9.54 -20.11 -2.00
CA TYR A 444 10.95 -19.78 -2.05
C TYR A 444 11.50 -19.49 -0.65
N PHE A 445 12.80 -19.39 -0.53
CA PHE A 445 13.49 -19.12 0.72
C PHE A 445 13.48 -17.59 1.06
N PRO A 446 13.74 -17.21 2.34
CA PRO A 446 13.57 -15.81 2.78
C PRO A 446 14.38 -14.79 1.99
N HIS A 447 15.63 -15.12 1.58
CA HIS A 447 16.45 -14.18 0.80
C HIS A 447 15.87 -13.90 -0.60
N TYR A 448 15.23 -14.90 -1.23
CA TYR A 448 14.52 -14.72 -2.49
C TYR A 448 13.43 -13.64 -2.35
N TYR A 449 12.57 -13.78 -1.33
CA TYR A 449 11.49 -12.81 -1.09
C TYR A 449 12.01 -11.42 -0.75
N LYS A 450 13.12 -11.33 0.01
CA LYS A 450 13.78 -10.05 0.30
C LYS A 450 14.23 -9.35 -0.99
N ARG A 451 14.91 -10.07 -1.88
CA ARG A 451 15.38 -9.53 -3.17
C ARG A 451 14.22 -9.23 -4.11
N PHE A 452 13.20 -10.10 -4.12
CA PHE A 452 11.97 -9.90 -4.90
C PHE A 452 11.30 -8.57 -4.55
N LEU A 453 11.13 -8.26 -3.25
CA LEU A 453 10.59 -6.99 -2.77
C LEU A 453 11.49 -5.81 -3.12
N GLN A 454 12.81 -5.96 -2.97
CA GLN A 454 13.76 -4.92 -3.36
C GLN A 454 13.59 -4.56 -4.86
N PHE A 455 13.43 -5.55 -5.73
CA PHE A 455 13.22 -5.30 -7.16
C PHE A 455 11.87 -4.61 -7.44
N MET A 456 10.84 -4.84 -6.62
CA MET A 456 9.57 -4.12 -6.72
C MET A 456 9.69 -2.65 -6.30
N ASP A 457 10.62 -2.33 -5.40
CA ASP A 457 10.86 -0.97 -4.91
C ASP A 457 11.83 -0.16 -5.81
N GLU A 458 12.62 -0.85 -6.63
CA GLU A 458 13.51 -0.22 -7.61
C GLU A 458 12.71 0.36 -8.80
N PRO A 459 13.27 1.33 -9.54
CA PRO A 459 12.65 1.82 -10.76
C PRO A 459 12.29 0.68 -11.71
N ALA A 460 11.15 0.80 -12.37
CA ALA A 460 10.71 -0.18 -13.37
C ALA A 460 11.76 -0.31 -14.48
N ILE A 461 11.96 -1.54 -14.95
CA ILE A 461 12.84 -1.82 -16.08
C ILE A 461 12.31 -1.11 -17.34
N THR A 462 13.20 -0.57 -18.14
CA THR A 462 12.91 0.15 -19.38
C THR A 462 13.63 -0.48 -20.58
N SER A 463 13.25 -0.05 -21.80
CA SER A 463 13.88 -0.48 -23.05
C SER A 463 15.34 -0.01 -23.23
N GLU A 464 15.84 0.86 -22.37
CA GLU A 464 17.24 1.28 -22.36
C GLU A 464 18.12 0.42 -21.47
N ASP A 465 17.52 -0.38 -20.57
CA ASP A 465 18.25 -1.13 -19.55
C ASP A 465 18.92 -2.39 -20.12
N ILE A 466 20.05 -2.73 -19.52
CA ILE A 466 20.80 -3.96 -19.75
C ILE A 466 20.76 -4.76 -18.46
N LEU A 467 20.27 -6.00 -18.52
CA LEU A 467 20.07 -6.81 -17.33
C LEU A 467 21.09 -7.92 -17.18
N MET A 468 21.66 -8.04 -15.97
CA MET A 468 22.37 -9.22 -15.52
C MET A 468 21.40 -10.06 -14.70
N LEU A 469 20.95 -11.19 -15.24
CA LEU A 469 19.91 -12.06 -14.67
C LEU A 469 20.48 -13.43 -14.29
N GLY A 470 20.27 -13.87 -13.06
CA GLY A 470 20.80 -15.15 -12.61
C GLY A 470 20.71 -15.35 -11.09
N ASP A 471 21.64 -16.16 -10.58
CA ASP A 471 21.74 -16.59 -9.19
C ASP A 471 22.73 -15.76 -8.36
N SER A 472 23.38 -16.42 -7.34
CA SER A 472 24.36 -15.80 -6.47
C SER A 472 25.59 -15.25 -7.19
N LEU A 473 25.99 -15.86 -8.28
CA LEU A 473 27.12 -15.38 -9.08
C LEU A 473 26.79 -14.03 -9.71
N THR A 474 25.56 -13.88 -10.18
CA THR A 474 25.06 -12.59 -10.72
C THR A 474 24.86 -11.56 -9.62
N GLU A 475 24.21 -11.93 -8.49
CA GLU A 475 23.99 -11.03 -7.36
C GLU A 475 25.33 -10.53 -6.79
N GLY A 476 26.31 -11.43 -6.62
CA GLY A 476 27.63 -11.15 -6.09
C GLY A 476 28.48 -10.21 -6.95
N GLY A 477 28.10 -10.01 -8.23
CA GLY A 477 28.70 -8.97 -9.07
C GLY A 477 28.44 -7.54 -8.56
N GLY A 478 27.50 -7.35 -7.63
CA GLY A 478 27.19 -6.07 -7.01
C GLY A 478 26.65 -5.06 -8.03
N ASP A 479 27.25 -3.89 -8.07
CA ASP A 479 26.90 -2.83 -9.04
C ASP A 479 27.56 -3.09 -10.40
N TRP A 480 26.82 -3.77 -11.29
CA TRP A 480 27.27 -4.05 -12.65
C TRP A 480 27.40 -2.77 -13.49
N GLY A 481 26.61 -1.76 -13.22
CA GLY A 481 26.71 -0.46 -13.88
C GLY A 481 28.08 0.17 -13.67
N LYS A 482 28.53 0.19 -12.42
CA LYS A 482 29.86 0.67 -12.05
C LYS A 482 30.98 -0.16 -12.69
N ARG A 483 30.82 -1.49 -12.77
CA ARG A 483 31.80 -2.39 -13.40
C ARG A 483 31.98 -2.14 -14.89
N PHE A 484 30.91 -1.76 -15.60
CA PHE A 484 30.93 -1.47 -17.02
C PHE A 484 31.09 0.02 -17.35
N GLY A 485 31.06 0.91 -16.36
CA GLY A 485 31.03 2.36 -16.57
C GLY A 485 29.76 2.83 -17.28
N LYS A 486 28.58 2.26 -16.93
CA LYS A 486 27.27 2.54 -17.50
C LYS A 486 26.20 2.55 -16.42
N GLU A 487 25.34 3.55 -16.40
CA GLU A 487 24.29 3.69 -15.39
C GLU A 487 23.11 2.72 -15.60
N ASN A 488 22.88 2.26 -16.82
CA ASN A 488 21.73 1.44 -17.20
C ASN A 488 22.00 -0.08 -17.18
N VAL A 489 22.97 -0.55 -16.40
CA VAL A 489 23.22 -2.00 -16.22
C VAL A 489 22.71 -2.43 -14.86
N VAL A 490 21.65 -3.22 -14.85
CA VAL A 490 20.87 -3.55 -13.65
C VAL A 490 21.13 -4.98 -13.21
N ASN A 491 21.38 -5.18 -11.90
CA ASN A 491 21.56 -6.48 -11.28
C ASN A 491 20.22 -7.11 -10.90
N ARG A 492 19.88 -8.24 -11.51
CA ARG A 492 18.71 -9.08 -11.20
C ARG A 492 19.14 -10.49 -10.80
N GLY A 493 20.22 -10.60 -10.01
CA GLY A 493 20.67 -11.84 -9.38
C GLY A 493 20.00 -12.07 -8.01
N ILE A 494 19.81 -13.34 -7.65
CA ILE A 494 19.35 -13.76 -6.31
C ILE A 494 20.18 -14.95 -5.84
N VAL A 495 20.84 -14.82 -4.69
CA VAL A 495 21.61 -15.91 -4.06
C VAL A 495 20.72 -17.14 -3.87
N GLY A 496 21.17 -18.30 -4.33
CA GLY A 496 20.42 -19.56 -4.19
C GLY A 496 19.29 -19.77 -5.20
N ASP A 497 19.09 -18.84 -6.16
CA ASP A 497 18.02 -18.94 -7.17
C ASP A 497 18.26 -20.11 -8.14
N GLU A 498 17.17 -20.72 -8.56
CA GLU A 498 17.11 -21.78 -9.55
C GLU A 498 16.51 -21.28 -10.85
N VAL A 499 16.56 -22.09 -11.91
CA VAL A 499 15.98 -21.73 -13.21
C VAL A 499 14.50 -21.36 -13.07
N MET A 500 13.75 -22.08 -12.24
CA MET A 500 12.33 -21.78 -12.03
C MET A 500 12.07 -20.53 -11.19
N GLY A 501 12.97 -20.16 -10.29
CA GLY A 501 12.88 -18.89 -9.57
C GLY A 501 13.05 -17.70 -10.51
N VAL A 502 14.03 -17.78 -11.41
CA VAL A 502 14.17 -16.80 -12.50
C VAL A 502 12.91 -16.76 -13.38
N TYR A 503 12.39 -17.91 -13.79
CA TYR A 503 11.17 -18.01 -14.61
C TYR A 503 9.96 -17.33 -13.94
N ASP A 504 9.75 -17.59 -12.67
CA ASP A 504 8.58 -17.08 -11.93
C ASP A 504 8.63 -15.55 -11.73
N ARG A 505 9.82 -14.91 -11.67
CA ARG A 505 9.99 -13.45 -11.54
C ARG A 505 10.21 -12.69 -12.84
N LEU A 506 10.14 -13.32 -14.00
CA LEU A 506 10.25 -12.64 -15.31
C LEU A 506 9.19 -11.56 -15.52
N HIS A 507 8.04 -11.67 -14.86
CA HIS A 507 6.99 -10.66 -14.90
C HIS A 507 7.41 -9.28 -14.32
N GLN A 508 8.46 -9.23 -13.48
CA GLN A 508 9.05 -7.96 -13.00
C GLN A 508 9.99 -7.30 -14.03
N ILE A 509 10.33 -8.03 -15.10
CA ILE A 509 11.38 -7.66 -16.05
C ILE A 509 10.82 -7.42 -17.45
N LEU A 510 10.06 -8.38 -17.98
CA LEU A 510 9.67 -8.41 -19.39
C LEU A 510 8.73 -7.29 -19.83
N PRO A 511 7.83 -6.74 -18.98
CA PRO A 511 7.02 -5.58 -19.35
C PRO A 511 7.86 -4.37 -19.78
N GLY A 512 9.05 -4.19 -19.19
CA GLY A 512 9.97 -3.10 -19.51
C GLY A 512 10.73 -3.28 -20.83
N LYS A 513 10.67 -4.47 -21.46
CA LYS A 513 11.31 -4.79 -22.75
C LYS A 513 12.78 -4.38 -22.79
N PRO A 514 13.62 -4.85 -21.86
CA PRO A 514 14.99 -4.40 -21.71
C PRO A 514 15.78 -4.56 -23.01
N LYS A 515 16.71 -3.63 -23.26
CA LYS A 515 17.54 -3.62 -24.47
C LYS A 515 18.34 -4.91 -24.63
N LYS A 516 18.93 -5.39 -23.53
CA LYS A 516 19.74 -6.62 -23.49
C LYS A 516 19.52 -7.35 -22.19
N LEU A 517 19.59 -8.68 -22.26
CA LEU A 517 19.50 -9.57 -21.10
C LEU A 517 20.60 -10.61 -21.17
N PHE A 518 21.45 -10.68 -20.12
CA PHE A 518 22.50 -11.68 -19.97
C PHE A 518 22.05 -12.67 -18.90
N LEU A 519 21.76 -13.93 -19.32
CA LEU A 519 21.25 -14.99 -18.45
C LEU A 519 22.38 -15.96 -18.08
N LEU A 520 22.60 -16.13 -16.77
CA LEU A 520 23.43 -17.19 -16.19
C LEU A 520 22.68 -17.82 -15.04
N ILE A 521 22.21 -19.06 -15.17
CA ILE A 521 21.39 -19.78 -14.18
C ILE A 521 21.47 -21.28 -14.37
N GLY A 522 21.37 -22.08 -13.30
CA GLY A 522 21.33 -23.53 -13.34
C GLY A 522 22.32 -24.22 -12.38
N THR A 523 23.24 -23.47 -11.78
CA THR A 523 24.23 -24.04 -10.85
C THR A 523 23.56 -24.58 -9.58
N ASN A 524 22.54 -23.91 -9.05
CA ASN A 524 21.79 -24.39 -7.89
C ASN A 524 20.92 -25.60 -8.22
N ASP A 525 20.37 -25.67 -9.44
CA ASP A 525 19.64 -26.84 -9.94
C ASP A 525 20.52 -28.10 -9.95
N VAL A 526 21.80 -27.97 -10.36
CA VAL A 526 22.80 -29.05 -10.24
C VAL A 526 22.99 -29.44 -8.77
N SER A 527 23.06 -28.50 -7.85
CA SER A 527 23.19 -28.77 -6.42
C SER A 527 21.99 -29.50 -5.81
N HIS A 528 20.82 -29.35 -6.44
CA HIS A 528 19.56 -29.98 -6.05
C HIS A 528 19.27 -31.28 -6.82
N ASP A 529 20.28 -31.91 -7.42
CA ASP A 529 20.20 -33.21 -8.10
C ASP A 529 19.33 -33.24 -9.36
N LEU A 530 19.07 -32.06 -9.99
CA LEU A 530 18.39 -32.07 -11.27
C LEU A 530 19.29 -32.65 -12.37
N SER A 531 18.69 -33.46 -13.24
CA SER A 531 19.40 -34.00 -14.39
C SER A 531 19.75 -32.91 -15.41
N THR A 532 20.80 -33.13 -16.21
CA THR A 532 21.15 -32.26 -17.34
C THR A 532 19.94 -31.99 -18.25
N ASP A 533 19.13 -33.02 -18.57
CA ASP A 533 17.92 -32.89 -19.38
C ASP A 533 16.92 -31.93 -18.77
N SER A 534 16.67 -32.07 -17.46
CA SER A 534 15.73 -31.19 -16.74
C SER A 534 16.20 -29.77 -16.73
N ILE A 535 17.48 -29.51 -16.43
CA ILE A 535 18.04 -28.15 -16.36
C ILE A 535 17.95 -27.47 -17.74
N VAL A 536 18.37 -28.16 -18.79
CA VAL A 536 18.31 -27.62 -20.16
C VAL A 536 16.88 -27.36 -20.60
N TYR A 537 15.94 -28.26 -20.28
CA TYR A 537 14.51 -28.04 -20.54
C TYR A 537 13.95 -26.82 -19.83
N LEU A 538 14.29 -26.60 -18.55
CA LEU A 538 13.82 -25.45 -17.79
C LEU A 538 14.40 -24.14 -18.32
N ILE A 539 15.68 -24.16 -18.74
CA ILE A 539 16.33 -22.99 -19.40
C ILE A 539 15.68 -22.72 -20.75
N ASP A 540 15.38 -23.75 -21.55
CA ASP A 540 14.64 -23.60 -22.81
C ASP A 540 13.28 -22.94 -22.60
N LYS A 541 12.52 -23.44 -21.61
CA LYS A 541 11.24 -22.85 -21.23
C LYS A 541 11.37 -21.36 -20.85
N THR A 542 12.42 -21.01 -20.12
CA THR A 542 12.71 -19.63 -19.69
C THR A 542 13.04 -18.74 -20.89
N ILE A 543 13.91 -19.20 -21.79
CA ILE A 543 14.27 -18.50 -23.03
C ILE A 543 13.03 -18.30 -23.91
N THR A 544 12.22 -19.36 -24.10
CA THR A 544 11.00 -19.31 -24.89
C THR A 544 10.02 -18.24 -24.38
N ARG A 545 9.86 -18.14 -23.05
CA ARG A 545 9.03 -17.10 -22.43
C ARG A 545 9.60 -15.69 -22.67
N ILE A 546 10.90 -15.50 -22.50
CA ILE A 546 11.56 -14.21 -22.76
C ILE A 546 11.35 -13.78 -24.22
N GLN A 547 11.59 -14.69 -25.18
CA GLN A 547 11.43 -14.39 -26.61
C GLN A 547 9.97 -14.09 -27.00
N LYS A 548 9.01 -14.74 -26.31
CA LYS A 548 7.57 -14.51 -26.56
C LYS A 548 7.08 -13.18 -26.01
N GLU A 549 7.46 -12.86 -24.75
CA GLU A 549 6.91 -11.70 -24.01
C GLU A 549 7.74 -10.43 -24.27
N SER A 550 9.01 -10.55 -24.68
CA SER A 550 9.89 -9.42 -25.01
C SER A 550 10.77 -9.71 -26.22
N PRO A 551 10.18 -9.84 -27.43
CA PRO A 551 10.90 -10.23 -28.65
C PRO A 551 11.96 -9.20 -29.08
N GLU A 552 11.85 -7.96 -28.64
CA GLU A 552 12.81 -6.88 -28.90
C GLU A 552 14.10 -7.01 -28.06
N THR A 553 14.03 -7.74 -26.93
CA THR A 553 15.18 -7.91 -26.03
C THR A 553 16.25 -8.80 -26.67
N LYS A 554 17.46 -8.24 -26.78
CA LYS A 554 18.61 -9.06 -27.23
C LYS A 554 19.10 -9.96 -26.08
N LEU A 555 18.78 -11.24 -26.19
CA LEU A 555 19.13 -12.23 -25.18
C LEU A 555 20.51 -12.86 -25.44
N TYR A 556 21.32 -12.91 -24.39
CA TYR A 556 22.60 -13.61 -24.32
C TYR A 556 22.53 -14.71 -23.28
N LEU A 557 22.76 -15.97 -23.71
CA LEU A 557 22.88 -17.11 -22.82
C LEU A 557 24.34 -17.31 -22.47
N GLN A 558 24.66 -17.34 -21.18
CA GLN A 558 26.02 -17.56 -20.68
C GLN A 558 26.17 -18.99 -20.18
N SER A 559 27.34 -19.59 -20.38
CA SER A 559 27.67 -20.89 -19.81
C SER A 559 27.67 -20.84 -18.29
N LEU A 560 27.34 -21.94 -17.62
CA LEU A 560 27.61 -22.13 -16.20
C LEU A 560 29.12 -22.08 -15.96
N LEU A 561 29.52 -21.53 -14.81
CA LEU A 561 30.93 -21.47 -14.39
C LEU A 561 31.36 -22.81 -13.77
N PRO A 562 32.66 -23.15 -13.83
CA PRO A 562 33.19 -24.32 -13.13
C PRO A 562 33.10 -24.18 -11.61
N ILE A 563 33.19 -25.28 -10.91
CA ILE A 563 33.28 -25.34 -9.43
C ILE A 563 34.58 -25.98 -9.01
N ASN A 564 34.96 -25.80 -7.76
CA ASN A 564 36.15 -26.43 -7.14
C ASN A 564 35.77 -27.15 -5.85
N GLU A 565 35.51 -28.45 -5.97
CA GLU A 565 35.09 -29.30 -4.85
C GLU A 565 36.15 -29.42 -3.73
N SER A 566 37.42 -29.13 -4.02
CA SER A 566 38.49 -29.26 -3.03
C SER A 566 38.38 -28.32 -1.81
N PHE A 567 37.51 -27.29 -1.92
CA PHE A 567 37.18 -26.40 -0.78
C PHE A 567 36.24 -27.09 0.22
N GLY A 568 35.55 -28.17 -0.15
CA GLY A 568 34.68 -28.96 0.73
C GLY A 568 33.45 -28.24 1.30
N ARG A 569 33.19 -26.98 0.89
CA ARG A 569 32.10 -26.14 1.43
C ARG A 569 30.73 -26.56 0.92
N TYR A 570 30.61 -26.89 -0.37
CA TYR A 570 29.36 -27.22 -1.01
C TYR A 570 29.23 -28.73 -1.22
N LYS A 571 28.87 -29.47 -0.17
CA LYS A 571 28.77 -30.93 -0.18
C LYS A 571 27.82 -31.47 -1.24
N ARG A 572 26.74 -30.74 -1.56
CA ARG A 572 25.77 -31.11 -2.60
C ARG A 572 26.35 -31.02 -4.02
N MET A 573 27.48 -30.37 -4.20
CA MET A 573 28.19 -30.27 -5.49
C MET A 573 29.28 -31.35 -5.66
N THR A 574 29.52 -32.16 -4.62
CA THR A 574 30.53 -33.22 -4.67
C THR A 574 30.23 -34.23 -5.77
N ASN A 575 31.23 -34.59 -6.57
CA ASN A 575 31.14 -35.48 -7.73
C ASN A 575 30.20 -34.98 -8.85
N LYS A 576 29.99 -33.66 -8.98
CA LYS A 576 29.12 -33.07 -10.01
C LYS A 576 29.86 -32.15 -11.00
N THR A 577 31.17 -32.01 -10.88
CA THR A 577 31.99 -31.19 -11.79
C THR A 577 31.90 -31.60 -13.25
N TYR A 578 31.59 -32.91 -13.53
CA TYR A 578 31.40 -33.40 -14.90
C TYR A 578 30.10 -32.90 -15.56
N GLN A 579 29.06 -32.64 -14.75
CA GLN A 579 27.73 -32.28 -15.27
C GLN A 579 27.72 -30.88 -15.88
N ILE A 580 28.50 -29.93 -15.32
CA ILE A 580 28.52 -28.53 -15.79
C ILE A 580 28.98 -28.43 -17.26
N PRO A 581 30.12 -29.01 -17.71
CA PRO A 581 30.49 -28.96 -19.13
C PRO A 581 29.50 -29.69 -20.03
N GLU A 582 28.83 -30.75 -19.57
CA GLU A 582 27.76 -31.42 -20.30
C GLU A 582 26.55 -30.50 -20.52
N ILE A 583 26.10 -29.81 -19.45
CA ILE A 583 25.04 -28.78 -19.55
C ILE A 583 25.48 -27.69 -20.54
N ASN A 584 26.68 -27.13 -20.40
CA ASN A 584 27.18 -26.08 -21.25
C ASN A 584 27.22 -26.43 -22.74
N ALA A 585 27.63 -27.66 -23.06
CA ALA A 585 27.60 -28.14 -24.45
C ALA A 585 26.18 -28.15 -25.03
N ARG A 586 25.19 -28.55 -24.22
CA ARG A 586 23.78 -28.57 -24.64
C ARG A 586 23.18 -27.15 -24.68
N LEU A 587 23.58 -26.25 -23.79
CA LEU A 587 23.18 -24.85 -23.85
C LEU A 587 23.69 -24.16 -25.10
N GLU A 588 24.90 -24.50 -25.57
CA GLU A 588 25.40 -24.00 -26.86
C GLU A 588 24.54 -24.47 -28.04
N VAL A 589 24.10 -25.73 -28.05
CA VAL A 589 23.16 -26.24 -29.06
C VAL A 589 21.83 -25.52 -28.98
N LEU A 590 21.26 -25.44 -27.77
CA LEU A 590 20.01 -24.74 -27.52
C LEU A 590 20.05 -23.26 -27.98
N ALA A 591 21.15 -22.56 -27.72
CA ALA A 591 21.29 -21.17 -28.15
C ALA A 591 21.26 -21.04 -29.69
N LYS A 592 21.87 -21.97 -30.42
CA LYS A 592 21.81 -22.04 -31.90
C LYS A 592 20.37 -22.30 -32.39
N GLU A 593 19.65 -23.23 -31.76
CA GLU A 593 18.24 -23.53 -32.09
C GLU A 593 17.33 -22.34 -31.85
N LYS A 594 17.53 -21.62 -30.71
CA LYS A 594 16.77 -20.42 -30.34
C LYS A 594 17.23 -19.16 -31.05
N LYS A 595 18.29 -19.23 -31.88
CA LYS A 595 18.88 -18.09 -32.60
C LYS A 595 19.30 -16.94 -31.67
N ILE A 596 19.84 -17.30 -30.50
CA ILE A 596 20.42 -16.36 -29.52
C ILE A 596 21.93 -16.56 -29.43
N GLU A 597 22.63 -15.56 -28.89
CA GLU A 597 24.08 -15.62 -28.75
C GLU A 597 24.47 -16.39 -27.48
N PHE A 598 25.32 -17.42 -27.62
CA PHE A 598 25.93 -18.14 -26.50
C PHE A 598 27.29 -17.53 -26.16
N ILE A 599 27.52 -17.25 -24.88
CA ILE A 599 28.81 -16.74 -24.37
C ILE A 599 29.42 -17.82 -23.49
N ASN A 600 30.45 -18.47 -24.01
CA ASN A 600 31.17 -19.51 -23.27
C ASN A 600 32.18 -18.90 -22.31
N LEU A 601 31.78 -18.68 -21.07
CA LEU A 601 32.64 -18.20 -19.98
C LEU A 601 33.47 -19.32 -19.35
N PHE A 602 32.99 -20.57 -19.40
CA PHE A 602 33.55 -21.71 -18.66
C PHE A 602 35.08 -21.86 -18.78
N PRO A 603 35.69 -21.86 -20.00
CA PRO A 603 37.12 -22.07 -20.15
C PRO A 603 37.98 -20.93 -19.61
N LEU A 604 37.40 -19.75 -19.38
CA LEU A 604 38.11 -18.59 -18.81
C LEU A 604 38.37 -18.77 -17.30
N PHE A 605 37.60 -19.64 -16.65
CA PHE A 605 37.62 -19.84 -15.22
C PHE A 605 38.24 -21.17 -14.79
N THR A 606 38.52 -22.09 -15.72
CA THR A 606 39.06 -23.42 -15.39
C THR A 606 40.57 -23.42 -15.23
N GLU A 607 41.10 -24.29 -14.37
CA GLU A 607 42.50 -24.68 -14.37
C GLU A 607 42.81 -25.37 -15.71
N LYS A 608 43.97 -25.09 -16.27
CA LYS A 608 44.36 -25.57 -17.61
C LYS A 608 44.23 -27.11 -17.73
N GLY A 609 43.43 -27.55 -18.73
CA GLY A 609 43.22 -28.97 -19.00
C GLY A 609 42.29 -29.68 -18.02
N THR A 610 41.55 -28.95 -17.21
CA THR A 610 40.59 -29.48 -16.23
C THR A 610 39.21 -28.82 -16.35
N ASN A 611 38.21 -29.32 -15.60
CA ASN A 611 36.89 -28.72 -15.43
C ASN A 611 36.77 -28.01 -14.07
N VAL A 612 37.91 -27.74 -13.38
CA VAL A 612 37.92 -27.23 -12.01
C VAL A 612 38.12 -25.73 -12.03
N LEU A 613 37.37 -25.01 -11.20
CA LEU A 613 37.49 -23.56 -11.01
C LEU A 613 38.87 -23.23 -10.39
N ARG A 614 39.58 -22.30 -11.00
CA ARG A 614 40.87 -21.79 -10.50
C ARG A 614 40.74 -21.25 -9.08
N LYS A 615 41.62 -21.73 -8.16
CA LYS A 615 41.58 -21.41 -6.73
C LYS A 615 41.72 -19.91 -6.43
N GLU A 616 42.53 -19.22 -7.22
CA GLU A 616 42.76 -17.78 -7.06
C GLU A 616 41.50 -16.94 -7.36
N LEU A 617 40.57 -17.45 -8.16
CA LEU A 617 39.35 -16.75 -8.57
C LEU A 617 38.18 -16.92 -7.61
N THR A 618 38.31 -17.79 -6.61
CA THR A 618 37.20 -18.12 -5.70
C THR A 618 37.65 -18.07 -4.24
N PHE A 619 36.75 -17.81 -3.32
CA PHE A 619 37.01 -17.88 -1.89
C PHE A 619 36.39 -19.12 -1.22
N ASP A 620 35.51 -19.84 -1.89
CA ASP A 620 34.77 -20.97 -1.32
C ASP A 620 34.57 -22.17 -2.30
N GLY A 621 35.11 -22.05 -3.51
CA GLY A 621 35.04 -23.08 -4.55
C GLY A 621 33.89 -22.91 -5.51
N LEU A 622 33.05 -21.88 -5.34
CA LEU A 622 31.87 -21.55 -6.18
C LEU A 622 31.83 -20.06 -6.50
N HIS A 623 31.77 -19.21 -5.49
CA HIS A 623 31.63 -17.78 -5.64
C HIS A 623 32.95 -17.10 -5.99
N LEU A 624 32.85 -16.05 -6.80
CA LEU A 624 34.01 -15.38 -7.35
C LEU A 624 34.58 -14.31 -6.40
N LYS A 625 35.90 -14.15 -6.46
CA LYS A 625 36.60 -12.96 -5.99
C LYS A 625 36.54 -11.86 -7.06
N GLU A 626 37.06 -10.68 -6.74
CA GLU A 626 37.08 -9.53 -7.63
C GLU A 626 37.80 -9.82 -8.97
N GLU A 627 38.89 -10.57 -8.93
CA GLU A 627 39.63 -10.99 -10.13
C GLU A 627 38.76 -11.86 -11.06
N GLY A 628 37.91 -12.70 -10.49
CA GLY A 628 36.94 -13.50 -11.25
C GLY A 628 35.89 -12.61 -11.93
N TYR A 629 35.35 -11.64 -11.22
CA TYR A 629 34.40 -10.70 -11.79
C TYR A 629 35.04 -9.83 -12.89
N GLN A 630 36.32 -9.45 -12.74
CA GLN A 630 37.02 -8.71 -13.79
C GLN A 630 37.14 -9.54 -15.09
N ILE A 631 37.45 -10.84 -14.99
CA ILE A 631 37.47 -11.74 -16.16
C ILE A 631 36.09 -11.80 -16.84
N TRP A 632 35.02 -11.89 -16.03
CA TRP A 632 33.66 -11.91 -16.56
C TRP A 632 33.32 -10.61 -17.30
N VAL A 633 33.62 -9.46 -16.68
CA VAL A 633 33.44 -8.13 -17.31
C VAL A 633 34.17 -8.05 -18.63
N ASP A 634 35.45 -8.42 -18.68
CA ASP A 634 36.27 -8.34 -19.90
C ASP A 634 35.73 -9.23 -21.02
N ALA A 635 35.20 -10.41 -20.66
CA ALA A 635 34.61 -11.36 -21.63
C ALA A 635 33.37 -10.81 -22.32
N ILE A 636 32.52 -10.05 -21.62
CA ILE A 636 31.25 -9.57 -22.16
C ILE A 636 31.23 -8.05 -22.49
N LYS A 637 32.28 -7.30 -22.14
CA LYS A 637 32.37 -5.84 -22.31
C LYS A 637 32.02 -5.35 -23.73
N LYS A 638 32.45 -6.09 -24.75
CA LYS A 638 32.14 -5.74 -26.16
C LYS A 638 30.65 -5.87 -26.49
N LYS A 639 29.92 -6.73 -25.76
CA LYS A 639 28.48 -6.95 -25.94
C LYS A 639 27.63 -5.91 -25.22
N MET A 640 28.23 -5.15 -24.31
CA MET A 640 27.56 -4.06 -23.58
C MET A 640 27.39 -2.77 -24.42
N LYS A 641 28.03 -2.68 -25.59
CA LYS A 641 27.93 -1.54 -26.51
C LYS A 641 26.57 -1.42 -27.19
#